data_3c920ee3e670a60f163a387e950a60f9
#
_entry.id   3c920ee3e670a60f163a387e950a60f9
#
_cell.length_a   1.000
_cell.length_b   1.000
_cell.length_c   1.000
_cell.angle_alpha   90.00
_cell.angle_beta   90.00
_cell.angle_gamma   90.00
#
_symmetry.space_group_name_H-M   'P 1'
#
loop_
_entity.id
_entity.type
_entity.pdbx_description
1 polymer ?
#
loop_
_entity_poly.entity_id
_entity_poly.type
_entity_poly.pdbx_seq_one_letter_code
_entity_poly.pdbx_strand_id
1 'polypeptide(L)'
;MRPLFHFTILLLLLTFQSASAQLLPRPLQQGKRFLTEVRIAGMKTLSEEEALDLVGARLEQVRTQPPSASRADDAAFMVQRLFRTYGFSQCQVTWKFFGKNSVQLIVTEGPHQLLGEVRIEGTDKKNALLLSKLYEVPAHKRANGIQGRPPFIQDDVAAGLDLIISDFHSRGYWTATAAVKSQSVNPTTGNTELVISTNPGPLHLISEPTVVGITKRSDALSGDARKFIGQAADTGAVNGIRAAVETFYRQRGFTEAKIFMTSRIESGRFIPGFTIEEGKSFQLGRFSFEGLEKTKLHRIQRRFVDLEGKTLDNTVVDKRLREMMATGAFGSVRMKTKERDGNVLDATLHFVETDAKGYTVSAGFGSYEGPILGVSYYDRNYRGMMMNLSSGFEFTARSLLGEVGLTDPWLFGQDVKGSVRLFMLSGLNEGYTTWKAGGEASASWQPSEHYFLDLRAGWSFVNSNEDGIPSNLLGETVYQNPYIRFNQRLDYRDNKVLPTKGWNVEFPIEIGAAIGQVSSTYVKSELSGAWRRPLGEEAQLAFGARAGLLMASGAANDLPIDLRYFLGGPRSVRSYAEREMGPRSRTGYPVGGEGYWVANAEYIRSIAGPMKLVGFVDAGSLSRTWDKVGSATPDVAAGLGLRFDLPVGPVRL
;
A
#
# COMPACT_ATOMS: atom_id res chain seq x y z
N MET A 1 -25.88 31.44 27.08
CA MET A 1 -26.36 31.51 25.71
C MET A 1 -25.54 30.55 24.82
N ARG A 2 -26.00 29.38 24.66
CA ARG A 2 -25.66 28.35 23.65
C ARG A 2 -27.00 27.81 23.17
N PRO A 3 -27.24 27.24 22.03
CA PRO A 3 -26.37 26.67 20.97
C PRO A 3 -26.82 27.09 19.57
N LEU A 4 -25.94 27.06 18.54
CA LEU A 4 -26.35 27.04 17.11
C LEU A 4 -25.08 27.00 16.20
N PHE A 5 -24.23 26.00 16.34
CA PHE A 5 -23.07 25.86 15.42
C PHE A 5 -22.75 24.42 15.02
N HIS A 6 -23.70 23.49 15.07
CA HIS A 6 -23.44 22.07 14.82
C HIS A 6 -24.08 21.47 13.55
N PHE A 7 -24.63 22.28 12.64
CA PHE A 7 -25.38 21.72 11.49
C PHE A 7 -24.91 22.17 10.11
N THR A 8 -23.86 22.99 9.99
CA THR A 8 -23.47 23.54 8.68
C THR A 8 -22.24 22.87 8.07
N ILE A 9 -21.50 22.03 8.79
CA ILE A 9 -20.28 21.37 8.27
C ILE A 9 -20.57 20.02 7.62
N LEU A 10 -21.69 19.39 7.92
CA LEU A 10 -22.06 18.09 7.31
C LEU A 10 -22.63 18.21 5.89
N LEU A 11 -23.03 19.40 5.47
CA LEU A 11 -23.61 19.63 4.14
C LEU A 11 -22.58 20.00 3.06
N LEU A 12 -21.35 20.32 3.45
CA LEU A 12 -20.27 20.68 2.49
C LEU A 12 -19.44 19.47 1.99
N LEU A 13 -19.60 18.31 2.61
CA LEU A 13 -18.93 17.06 2.19
C LEU A 13 -19.75 16.21 1.22
N LEU A 14 -21.01 16.57 0.97
CA LEU A 14 -21.91 15.83 0.07
C LEU A 14 -22.10 16.49 -1.32
N THR A 15 -21.51 17.66 -1.57
CA THR A 15 -21.67 18.37 -2.85
C THR A 15 -20.46 18.32 -3.79
N PHE A 16 -19.38 17.58 -3.45
CA PHE A 16 -18.20 17.47 -4.29
C PHE A 16 -18.10 16.16 -5.12
N GLN A 17 -19.17 15.35 -5.17
CA GLN A 17 -19.15 14.07 -5.91
C GLN A 17 -19.98 14.05 -7.21
N SER A 18 -20.45 15.19 -7.70
CA SER A 18 -21.27 15.19 -8.92
C SER A 18 -20.89 16.21 -10.02
N ALA A 19 -19.66 16.71 -10.03
CA ALA A 19 -19.26 17.74 -11.00
C ALA A 19 -17.96 17.46 -11.77
N SER A 20 -17.61 16.20 -12.05
CA SER A 20 -16.45 15.91 -12.92
C SER A 20 -16.68 14.79 -13.94
N ALA A 21 -17.90 14.56 -14.36
CA ALA A 21 -18.23 13.60 -15.43
C ALA A 21 -18.99 14.24 -16.60
N GLN A 22 -18.67 15.49 -16.95
CA GLN A 22 -19.13 16.04 -18.23
C GLN A 22 -18.13 17.08 -18.72
N LEU A 23 -17.73 16.93 -19.99
CA LEU A 23 -16.93 17.81 -20.86
C LEU A 23 -15.51 17.29 -21.21
N LEU A 24 -15.49 16.09 -21.82
CA LEU A 24 -14.62 15.91 -22.98
C LEU A 24 -15.54 15.86 -24.20
N PRO A 25 -15.35 16.71 -25.22
CA PRO A 25 -16.10 16.58 -26.45
C PRO A 25 -15.77 15.20 -27.03
N ARG A 26 -16.80 14.37 -27.23
CA ARG A 26 -16.66 13.18 -28.07
C ARG A 26 -16.04 13.63 -29.38
N PRO A 27 -14.94 13.01 -29.87
CA PRO A 27 -14.46 13.34 -31.20
C PRO A 27 -15.64 13.13 -32.15
N LEU A 28 -15.96 14.16 -32.92
CA LEU A 28 -16.93 14.07 -34.03
C LEU A 28 -16.45 12.92 -34.91
N GLN A 29 -17.06 11.75 -34.77
CA GLN A 29 -16.91 10.67 -35.74
C GLN A 29 -17.39 11.24 -37.05
N GLN A 30 -16.51 11.44 -38.01
CA GLN A 30 -16.86 11.69 -39.39
C GLN A 30 -17.86 10.64 -39.78
N GLY A 31 -19.09 11.05 -40.10
CA GLY A 31 -20.24 10.16 -40.32
C GLY A 31 -19.91 9.12 -41.37
N LYS A 32 -19.66 7.88 -40.95
CA LYS A 32 -19.58 6.74 -41.84
C LYS A 32 -20.93 6.57 -42.47
N ARG A 33 -21.00 6.62 -43.81
CA ARG A 33 -22.25 6.44 -44.56
C ARG A 33 -22.65 4.99 -44.45
N PHE A 34 -23.69 4.68 -43.69
CA PHE A 34 -24.28 3.34 -43.68
C PHE A 34 -25.00 3.08 -44.99
N LEU A 35 -24.64 1.97 -45.64
CA LEU A 35 -25.24 1.50 -46.90
C LEU A 35 -26.36 0.51 -46.65
N THR A 36 -26.35 -0.15 -45.47
CA THR A 36 -27.39 -1.10 -45.05
C THR A 36 -27.95 -0.67 -43.69
N GLU A 37 -29.24 -0.45 -43.62
CA GLU A 37 -29.99 -0.26 -42.38
C GLU A 37 -30.30 -1.63 -41.78
N VAL A 38 -29.93 -1.85 -40.51
CA VAL A 38 -30.26 -3.08 -39.78
C VAL A 38 -31.28 -2.73 -38.70
N ARG A 39 -32.42 -3.41 -38.73
CA ARG A 39 -33.48 -3.34 -37.72
C ARG A 39 -33.60 -4.68 -37.02
N ILE A 40 -33.93 -4.64 -35.74
CA ILE A 40 -34.09 -5.84 -34.92
C ILE A 40 -35.50 -5.83 -34.32
N ALA A 41 -36.25 -6.88 -34.57
CA ALA A 41 -37.63 -7.01 -34.10
C ALA A 41 -37.88 -8.35 -33.40
N GLY A 42 -38.96 -8.46 -32.62
CA GLY A 42 -39.37 -9.70 -31.95
C GLY A 42 -38.77 -9.89 -30.57
N MET A 43 -37.97 -8.93 -30.09
CA MET A 43 -37.39 -8.92 -28.75
C MET A 43 -38.43 -8.52 -27.70
N LYS A 44 -38.31 -9.12 -26.51
CA LYS A 44 -39.11 -8.80 -25.32
C LYS A 44 -38.26 -8.27 -24.15
N THR A 45 -37.03 -8.67 -24.13
CA THR A 45 -36.09 -8.40 -23.01
C THR A 45 -35.24 -7.15 -23.23
N LEU A 46 -34.88 -6.84 -24.46
CA LEU A 46 -34.09 -5.66 -24.84
C LEU A 46 -34.91 -4.81 -25.84
N SER A 47 -34.73 -3.51 -25.77
CA SER A 47 -35.17 -2.60 -26.81
C SER A 47 -34.29 -2.71 -28.07
N GLU A 48 -34.80 -2.27 -29.23
CA GLU A 48 -34.02 -2.27 -30.46
C GLU A 48 -32.74 -1.42 -30.32
N GLU A 49 -32.86 -0.27 -29.66
CA GLU A 49 -31.74 0.65 -29.43
C GLU A 49 -30.67 0.00 -28.57
N GLU A 50 -31.04 -0.61 -27.44
CA GLU A 50 -30.10 -1.33 -26.55
C GLU A 50 -29.40 -2.49 -27.25
N ALA A 51 -30.13 -3.28 -28.02
CA ALA A 51 -29.55 -4.38 -28.77
C ALA A 51 -28.59 -3.90 -29.86
N LEU A 52 -28.94 -2.82 -30.56
CA LEU A 52 -28.05 -2.20 -31.56
C LEU A 52 -26.80 -1.58 -30.94
N ASP A 53 -26.90 -0.98 -29.78
CA ASP A 53 -25.74 -0.44 -29.05
C ASP A 53 -24.78 -1.55 -28.63
N LEU A 54 -25.27 -2.66 -28.12
CA LEU A 54 -24.47 -3.80 -27.66
C LEU A 54 -23.76 -4.53 -28.81
N VAL A 55 -24.36 -4.61 -30.00
CA VAL A 55 -23.75 -5.26 -31.15
C VAL A 55 -23.19 -4.28 -32.18
N GLY A 56 -23.42 -2.98 -32.03
CA GLY A 56 -23.18 -1.94 -33.04
C GLY A 56 -21.80 -1.95 -33.65
N ALA A 57 -20.75 -2.06 -32.82
CA ALA A 57 -19.38 -2.16 -33.31
C ALA A 57 -19.11 -3.40 -34.17
N ARG A 58 -19.80 -4.51 -33.91
CA ARG A 58 -19.69 -5.76 -34.68
C ARG A 58 -20.53 -5.71 -35.97
N LEU A 59 -21.67 -5.04 -35.93
CA LEU A 59 -22.51 -4.82 -37.09
C LEU A 59 -21.98 -3.76 -38.07
N GLU A 60 -20.94 -3.01 -37.70
CA GLU A 60 -20.39 -1.92 -38.50
C GLU A 60 -19.96 -2.41 -39.90
N GLN A 61 -19.33 -3.58 -40.00
CA GLN A 61 -18.96 -4.16 -41.31
C GLN A 61 -20.17 -4.50 -42.17
N VAL A 62 -21.28 -4.94 -41.54
CA VAL A 62 -22.53 -5.20 -42.26
C VAL A 62 -23.20 -3.89 -42.72
N ARG A 63 -23.22 -2.89 -41.85
CA ARG A 63 -23.89 -1.58 -42.11
C ARG A 63 -23.15 -0.71 -43.12
N THR A 64 -21.84 -0.82 -43.24
CA THR A 64 -21.02 -0.01 -44.17
C THR A 64 -20.95 -0.57 -45.59
N GLN A 65 -21.53 -1.73 -45.86
CA GLN A 65 -21.51 -2.39 -47.15
C GLN A 65 -22.96 -2.59 -47.69
N PRO A 66 -23.15 -2.80 -49.02
CA PRO A 66 -24.47 -3.08 -49.58
C PRO A 66 -25.08 -4.36 -48.99
N PRO A 67 -26.43 -4.45 -48.87
CA PRO A 67 -27.08 -5.63 -48.31
C PRO A 67 -26.84 -6.86 -49.17
N SER A 68 -26.56 -8.00 -48.53
CA SER A 68 -26.47 -9.32 -49.16
C SER A 68 -26.96 -10.40 -48.20
N ALA A 69 -27.36 -11.56 -48.72
CA ALA A 69 -27.80 -12.68 -47.89
C ALA A 69 -26.73 -13.11 -46.88
N SER A 70 -25.45 -13.24 -47.30
CA SER A 70 -24.36 -13.61 -46.43
C SER A 70 -24.15 -12.62 -45.26
N ARG A 71 -24.26 -11.29 -45.52
CA ARG A 71 -24.15 -10.28 -44.48
C ARG A 71 -25.36 -10.25 -43.56
N ALA A 72 -26.52 -10.57 -44.04
CA ALA A 72 -27.71 -10.73 -43.23
C ALA A 72 -27.59 -11.95 -42.30
N ASP A 73 -27.03 -13.06 -42.80
CA ASP A 73 -26.68 -14.23 -41.97
C ASP A 73 -25.64 -13.90 -40.88
N ASP A 74 -24.58 -13.16 -41.24
CA ASP A 74 -23.59 -12.69 -40.28
C ASP A 74 -24.22 -11.81 -39.18
N ALA A 75 -25.09 -10.87 -39.58
CA ALA A 75 -25.78 -10.01 -38.61
C ALA A 75 -26.73 -10.82 -37.71
N ALA A 76 -27.47 -11.76 -38.27
CA ALA A 76 -28.36 -12.65 -37.51
C ALA A 76 -27.55 -13.50 -36.51
N PHE A 77 -26.43 -14.04 -36.93
CA PHE A 77 -25.52 -14.79 -36.06
C PHE A 77 -24.97 -13.93 -34.90
N MET A 78 -24.58 -12.68 -35.19
CA MET A 78 -24.07 -11.77 -34.14
C MET A 78 -25.13 -11.46 -33.09
N VAL A 79 -26.38 -11.18 -33.52
CA VAL A 79 -27.50 -10.93 -32.62
C VAL A 79 -27.86 -12.20 -31.84
N GLN A 80 -27.94 -13.35 -32.53
CA GLN A 80 -28.20 -14.63 -31.87
C GLN A 80 -27.15 -14.93 -30.77
N ARG A 81 -25.88 -14.69 -31.08
CA ARG A 81 -24.78 -14.84 -30.10
C ARG A 81 -24.92 -13.88 -28.92
N LEU A 82 -25.35 -12.63 -29.15
CA LEU A 82 -25.66 -11.69 -28.07
C LEU A 82 -26.71 -12.29 -27.12
N PHE A 83 -27.87 -12.69 -27.64
CA PHE A 83 -28.97 -13.24 -26.82
C PHE A 83 -28.55 -14.51 -26.06
N ARG A 84 -27.76 -15.39 -26.67
CA ARG A 84 -27.20 -16.56 -25.99
C ARG A 84 -26.29 -16.15 -24.81
N THR A 85 -25.52 -15.06 -24.97
CA THR A 85 -24.68 -14.50 -23.90
C THR A 85 -25.53 -13.93 -22.75
N TYR A 86 -26.78 -13.58 -23.00
CA TYR A 86 -27.73 -13.10 -22.00
C TYR A 86 -28.58 -14.21 -21.37
N GLY A 87 -28.28 -15.48 -21.66
CA GLY A 87 -29.00 -16.63 -21.08
C GLY A 87 -30.15 -17.17 -21.91
N PHE A 88 -30.34 -16.71 -23.13
CA PHE A 88 -31.33 -17.25 -24.06
C PHE A 88 -30.68 -18.34 -24.93
N SER A 89 -30.39 -19.50 -24.33
CA SER A 89 -29.67 -20.59 -25.01
C SER A 89 -30.34 -21.09 -26.28
N GLN A 90 -31.66 -21.02 -26.35
CA GLN A 90 -32.50 -21.46 -27.50
C GLN A 90 -32.87 -20.31 -28.43
N CYS A 91 -32.26 -19.13 -28.29
CA CYS A 91 -32.54 -18.00 -29.18
C CYS A 91 -32.25 -18.35 -30.63
N GLN A 92 -33.23 -18.05 -31.48
CA GLN A 92 -33.12 -18.12 -32.95
C GLN A 92 -33.31 -16.74 -33.55
N VAL A 93 -32.50 -16.40 -34.54
CA VAL A 93 -32.60 -15.15 -35.27
C VAL A 93 -32.68 -15.47 -36.74
N THR A 94 -33.78 -15.07 -37.35
CA THR A 94 -34.00 -15.14 -38.82
C THR A 94 -33.94 -13.73 -39.38
N TRP A 95 -33.79 -13.62 -40.68
CA TRP A 95 -33.76 -12.32 -41.33
C TRP A 95 -34.63 -12.27 -42.59
N LYS A 96 -34.99 -11.05 -42.96
CA LYS A 96 -35.63 -10.76 -44.25
C LYS A 96 -35.17 -9.39 -44.76
N PHE A 97 -35.11 -9.22 -46.07
CA PHE A 97 -34.93 -7.90 -46.66
C PHE A 97 -36.17 -7.05 -46.48
N PHE A 98 -36.00 -5.79 -46.12
CA PHE A 98 -37.03 -4.81 -45.96
C PHE A 98 -36.66 -3.57 -46.79
N GLY A 99 -37.25 -3.47 -48.03
CA GLY A 99 -36.84 -2.47 -49.00
C GLY A 99 -35.50 -2.79 -49.69
N LYS A 100 -34.93 -1.80 -50.40
CA LYS A 100 -33.71 -2.00 -51.22
C LYS A 100 -32.41 -2.07 -50.39
N ASN A 101 -32.36 -1.39 -49.23
CA ASN A 101 -31.13 -1.20 -48.46
C ASN A 101 -31.29 -1.53 -46.97
N SER A 102 -32.30 -2.30 -46.57
CA SER A 102 -32.56 -2.60 -45.15
C SER A 102 -32.72 -4.10 -44.94
N VAL A 103 -32.14 -4.58 -43.83
CA VAL A 103 -32.28 -5.96 -43.34
C VAL A 103 -33.01 -5.91 -42.00
N GLN A 104 -34.10 -6.67 -41.88
CA GLN A 104 -34.80 -6.87 -40.62
C GLN A 104 -34.42 -8.23 -40.03
N LEU A 105 -33.81 -8.22 -38.82
CA LEU A 105 -33.54 -9.40 -38.02
C LEU A 105 -34.78 -9.66 -37.14
N ILE A 106 -35.26 -10.89 -37.13
CA ILE A 106 -36.40 -11.31 -36.32
C ILE A 106 -35.90 -12.26 -35.24
N VAL A 107 -35.96 -11.83 -34.00
CA VAL A 107 -35.49 -12.57 -32.84
C VAL A 107 -36.62 -13.36 -32.21
N THR A 108 -36.39 -14.64 -31.99
CA THR A 108 -37.19 -15.50 -31.13
C THR A 108 -36.36 -15.87 -29.93
N GLU A 109 -36.58 -15.20 -28.79
CA GLU A 109 -35.67 -15.27 -27.61
C GLU A 109 -35.60 -16.68 -27.02
N GLY A 110 -36.73 -17.40 -26.96
CA GLY A 110 -36.81 -18.67 -26.22
C GLY A 110 -36.85 -18.46 -24.67
N PRO A 111 -36.66 -19.50 -23.89
CA PRO A 111 -36.65 -19.41 -22.42
C PRO A 111 -35.41 -18.70 -21.92
N HIS A 112 -35.59 -17.78 -20.95
CA HIS A 112 -34.52 -17.09 -20.29
C HIS A 112 -34.00 -17.94 -19.12
N GLN A 113 -32.74 -18.33 -19.17
CA GLN A 113 -32.07 -19.13 -18.15
C GLN A 113 -31.14 -18.25 -17.33
N LEU A 114 -31.45 -18.08 -16.04
CA LEU A 114 -30.62 -17.34 -15.09
C LEU A 114 -29.98 -18.31 -14.11
N LEU A 115 -28.80 -17.94 -13.61
CA LEU A 115 -28.12 -18.66 -12.53
C LEU A 115 -28.89 -18.45 -11.23
N GLY A 116 -29.31 -19.53 -10.61
CA GLY A 116 -29.99 -19.57 -9.33
C GLY A 116 -29.04 -19.63 -8.15
N GLU A 117 -29.38 -20.43 -7.16
CA GLU A 117 -28.50 -20.69 -6.01
C GLU A 117 -27.37 -21.65 -6.41
N VAL A 118 -26.14 -21.31 -6.03
CA VAL A 118 -24.97 -22.17 -6.16
C VAL A 118 -24.57 -22.66 -4.78
N ARG A 119 -24.86 -23.92 -4.48
CA ARG A 119 -24.55 -24.55 -3.21
C ARG A 119 -23.26 -25.36 -3.32
N ILE A 120 -22.33 -25.10 -2.42
CA ILE A 120 -21.05 -25.82 -2.35
C ILE A 120 -21.11 -26.82 -1.19
N GLU A 121 -20.82 -28.08 -1.48
CA GLU A 121 -20.68 -29.17 -0.48
C GLU A 121 -19.21 -29.61 -0.38
N GLY A 122 -18.84 -30.24 0.75
CA GLY A 122 -17.49 -30.75 0.99
C GLY A 122 -16.54 -29.75 1.67
N THR A 123 -17.06 -28.61 2.14
CA THR A 123 -16.30 -27.60 2.89
C THR A 123 -17.16 -26.96 3.99
N ASP A 124 -16.57 -26.18 4.89
CA ASP A 124 -17.31 -25.44 5.92
C ASP A 124 -18.14 -24.29 5.31
N LYS A 125 -19.11 -23.79 6.07
CA LYS A 125 -20.07 -22.76 5.62
C LYS A 125 -19.41 -21.47 5.11
N LYS A 126 -18.30 -21.04 5.74
CA LYS A 126 -17.60 -19.80 5.36
C LYS A 126 -16.92 -19.97 4.01
N ASN A 127 -16.18 -21.06 3.83
CA ASN A 127 -15.56 -21.39 2.55
C ASN A 127 -16.59 -21.66 1.47
N ALA A 128 -17.71 -22.34 1.77
CA ALA A 128 -18.79 -22.58 0.82
C ALA A 128 -19.32 -21.27 0.24
N LEU A 129 -19.54 -20.23 1.07
CA LEU A 129 -19.99 -18.93 0.62
C LEU A 129 -18.94 -18.21 -0.25
N LEU A 130 -17.65 -18.33 0.08
CA LEU A 130 -16.57 -17.77 -0.73
C LEU A 130 -16.49 -18.44 -2.09
N LEU A 131 -16.51 -19.78 -2.13
CA LEU A 131 -16.39 -20.56 -3.34
C LEU A 131 -17.62 -20.40 -4.26
N SER A 132 -18.84 -20.23 -3.71
CA SER A 132 -20.01 -19.91 -4.52
C SER A 132 -19.86 -18.57 -5.25
N LYS A 133 -19.37 -17.54 -4.55
CA LYS A 133 -19.09 -16.24 -5.17
C LYS A 133 -17.99 -16.30 -6.24
N LEU A 134 -16.95 -17.11 -6.01
CA LEU A 134 -15.90 -17.34 -7.02
C LEU A 134 -16.45 -18.05 -8.27
N TYR A 135 -17.30 -19.05 -8.07
CA TYR A 135 -17.95 -19.75 -9.15
C TYR A 135 -18.79 -18.81 -10.05
N GLU A 136 -19.46 -17.85 -9.44
CA GLU A 136 -20.33 -16.89 -10.15
C GLU A 136 -19.55 -15.82 -10.95
N VAL A 137 -18.24 -15.64 -10.74
CA VAL A 137 -17.43 -14.59 -11.38
C VAL A 137 -17.51 -14.61 -12.91
N PRO A 138 -17.42 -15.75 -13.64
CA PRO A 138 -17.53 -15.77 -15.10
C PRO A 138 -18.89 -15.26 -15.58
N ALA A 139 -19.98 -15.69 -14.94
CA ALA A 139 -21.34 -15.27 -15.27
C ALA A 139 -21.56 -13.77 -15.02
N HIS A 140 -21.06 -13.23 -13.89
CA HIS A 140 -21.12 -11.79 -13.60
C HIS A 140 -20.28 -10.94 -14.57
N LYS A 141 -19.10 -11.41 -14.98
CA LYS A 141 -18.29 -10.71 -15.99
C LYS A 141 -19.01 -10.63 -17.34
N ARG A 142 -19.73 -11.68 -17.70
CA ARG A 142 -20.49 -11.74 -18.93
C ARG A 142 -21.72 -10.84 -18.88
N ALA A 143 -22.37 -10.77 -17.73
CA ALA A 143 -23.52 -9.93 -17.45
C ALA A 143 -23.18 -8.45 -17.16
N ASN A 144 -21.98 -8.00 -17.47
CA ASN A 144 -21.54 -6.63 -17.17
C ASN A 144 -22.50 -5.59 -17.79
N GLY A 145 -23.15 -4.79 -16.92
CA GLY A 145 -24.15 -3.81 -17.29
C GLY A 145 -25.61 -4.30 -17.20
N ILE A 146 -25.88 -5.58 -16.90
CA ILE A 146 -27.23 -6.11 -16.69
C ILE A 146 -27.55 -6.04 -15.19
N GLN A 147 -28.70 -5.43 -14.85
CA GLN A 147 -29.19 -5.47 -13.47
C GLN A 147 -29.89 -6.81 -13.20
N GLY A 148 -29.58 -7.44 -12.07
CA GLY A 148 -30.22 -8.66 -11.63
C GLY A 148 -29.29 -9.87 -11.55
N ARG A 149 -29.88 -11.09 -11.64
CA ARG A 149 -29.12 -12.34 -11.60
C ARG A 149 -28.37 -12.55 -12.92
N PRO A 150 -27.12 -13.09 -12.87
CA PRO A 150 -26.37 -13.37 -14.08
C PRO A 150 -27.01 -14.51 -14.90
N PRO A 151 -26.80 -14.55 -16.22
CA PRO A 151 -27.30 -15.63 -17.07
C PRO A 151 -26.61 -16.96 -16.73
N PHE A 152 -27.35 -18.05 -16.85
CA PHE A 152 -26.77 -19.38 -16.80
C PHE A 152 -26.31 -19.78 -18.21
N ILE A 153 -25.03 -20.07 -18.34
CA ILE A 153 -24.42 -20.51 -19.62
C ILE A 153 -23.55 -21.73 -19.31
N GLN A 154 -23.73 -22.78 -20.08
CA GLN A 154 -23.00 -24.04 -19.85
C GLN A 154 -21.47 -23.89 -19.92
N ASP A 155 -20.96 -23.00 -20.77
CA ASP A 155 -19.53 -22.74 -20.90
C ASP A 155 -18.93 -22.10 -19.64
N ASP A 156 -19.73 -21.37 -18.85
CA ASP A 156 -19.27 -20.74 -17.61
C ASP A 156 -19.13 -21.74 -16.46
N VAL A 157 -19.76 -22.93 -16.58
CA VAL A 157 -19.66 -23.99 -15.55
C VAL A 157 -18.23 -24.47 -15.39
N ALA A 158 -17.55 -24.78 -16.49
CA ALA A 158 -16.16 -25.22 -16.45
C ALA A 158 -15.26 -24.12 -15.88
N ALA A 159 -15.43 -22.87 -16.34
CA ALA A 159 -14.65 -21.73 -15.85
C ALA A 159 -14.89 -21.46 -14.35
N GLY A 160 -16.11 -21.63 -13.87
CA GLY A 160 -16.44 -21.51 -12.44
C GLY A 160 -15.80 -22.61 -11.58
N LEU A 161 -15.82 -23.85 -12.05
CA LEU A 161 -15.14 -24.97 -11.38
C LEU A 161 -13.62 -24.77 -11.35
N ASP A 162 -13.02 -24.30 -12.43
CA ASP A 162 -11.58 -23.99 -12.50
C ASP A 162 -11.18 -22.90 -11.49
N LEU A 163 -12.02 -21.90 -11.27
CA LEU A 163 -11.78 -20.89 -10.23
C LEU A 163 -11.80 -21.48 -8.82
N ILE A 164 -12.72 -22.39 -8.53
CA ILE A 164 -12.77 -23.12 -7.24
C ILE A 164 -11.49 -23.93 -7.04
N ILE A 165 -11.07 -24.70 -8.05
CA ILE A 165 -9.84 -25.51 -8.00
C ILE A 165 -8.62 -24.59 -7.85
N SER A 166 -8.55 -23.49 -8.59
CA SER A 166 -7.48 -22.51 -8.48
C SER A 166 -7.37 -21.89 -7.09
N ASP A 167 -8.49 -21.63 -6.43
CA ASP A 167 -8.51 -21.15 -5.05
C ASP A 167 -7.94 -22.20 -4.08
N PHE A 168 -8.30 -23.46 -4.21
CA PHE A 168 -7.70 -24.54 -3.44
C PHE A 168 -6.19 -24.68 -3.69
N HIS A 169 -5.75 -24.63 -4.95
CA HIS A 169 -4.32 -24.65 -5.31
C HIS A 169 -3.58 -23.45 -4.70
N SER A 170 -4.21 -22.27 -4.69
CA SER A 170 -3.63 -21.06 -4.11
C SER A 170 -3.34 -21.18 -2.61
N ARG A 171 -4.04 -22.08 -1.94
CA ARG A 171 -3.88 -22.40 -0.51
C ARG A 171 -3.06 -23.65 -0.24
N GLY A 172 -2.52 -24.31 -1.28
CA GLY A 172 -1.65 -25.49 -1.17
C GLY A 172 -2.35 -26.84 -1.30
N TYR A 173 -3.62 -26.89 -1.69
CA TYR A 173 -4.39 -28.13 -1.90
C TYR A 173 -4.36 -28.54 -3.38
N TRP A 174 -3.25 -29.06 -3.84
CA TRP A 174 -2.97 -29.31 -5.26
C TRP A 174 -3.68 -30.53 -5.86
N THR A 175 -4.31 -31.37 -5.05
CA THR A 175 -5.13 -32.49 -5.49
C THR A 175 -6.64 -32.23 -5.34
N ALA A 176 -6.99 -30.95 -5.14
CA ALA A 176 -8.37 -30.55 -5.01
C ALA A 176 -9.18 -30.87 -6.27
N THR A 177 -10.44 -31.28 -6.05
CA THR A 177 -11.40 -31.55 -7.11
C THR A 177 -12.69 -30.79 -6.86
N ALA A 178 -13.33 -30.37 -7.91
CA ALA A 178 -14.68 -29.78 -7.88
C ALA A 178 -15.48 -30.29 -9.08
N ALA A 179 -16.73 -30.69 -8.84
CA ALA A 179 -17.61 -31.18 -9.87
C ALA A 179 -19.06 -30.80 -9.60
N VAL A 180 -19.86 -30.62 -10.66
CA VAL A 180 -21.31 -30.43 -10.52
C VAL A 180 -21.92 -31.77 -10.08
N LYS A 181 -22.49 -31.79 -8.87
CA LYS A 181 -23.21 -32.94 -8.32
C LYS A 181 -24.64 -33.03 -8.85
N SER A 182 -25.33 -31.90 -8.94
CA SER A 182 -26.66 -31.80 -9.53
C SER A 182 -26.91 -30.43 -10.12
N GLN A 183 -27.74 -30.42 -11.17
CA GLN A 183 -28.25 -29.22 -11.81
C GLN A 183 -29.76 -29.37 -11.92
N SER A 184 -30.52 -28.40 -11.47
CA SER A 184 -31.98 -28.41 -11.50
C SER A 184 -32.51 -27.02 -11.84
N VAL A 185 -33.72 -26.99 -12.43
CA VAL A 185 -34.42 -25.73 -12.65
C VAL A 185 -35.44 -25.56 -11.53
N ASN A 186 -35.34 -24.45 -10.81
CA ASN A 186 -36.30 -24.14 -9.74
C ASN A 186 -37.67 -23.89 -10.33
N PRO A 187 -38.71 -24.67 -9.95
CA PRO A 187 -40.03 -24.61 -10.57
C PRO A 187 -40.76 -23.29 -10.30
N THR A 188 -40.39 -22.58 -9.26
CA THR A 188 -41.02 -21.31 -8.86
C THR A 188 -40.37 -20.11 -9.54
N THR A 189 -39.05 -20.09 -9.69
CA THR A 189 -38.30 -18.94 -10.21
C THR A 189 -37.84 -19.12 -11.65
N GLY A 190 -37.83 -20.38 -12.18
CA GLY A 190 -37.28 -20.71 -13.49
C GLY A 190 -35.76 -20.66 -13.59
N ASN A 191 -35.06 -20.39 -12.48
CA ASN A 191 -33.60 -20.26 -12.46
C ASN A 191 -32.92 -21.63 -12.35
N THR A 192 -31.71 -21.74 -12.90
CA THR A 192 -30.90 -22.95 -12.81
C THR A 192 -30.10 -22.95 -11.49
N GLU A 193 -30.41 -23.89 -10.61
CA GLU A 193 -29.72 -24.12 -9.35
C GLU A 193 -28.66 -25.21 -9.51
N LEU A 194 -27.52 -25.02 -8.86
CA LEU A 194 -26.39 -25.94 -8.92
C LEU A 194 -25.98 -26.39 -7.53
N VAL A 195 -25.67 -27.67 -7.42
CA VAL A 195 -24.94 -28.21 -6.27
C VAL A 195 -23.57 -28.69 -6.75
N ILE A 196 -22.52 -28.11 -6.20
CA ILE A 196 -21.14 -28.42 -6.54
C ILE A 196 -20.53 -29.17 -5.36
N SER A 197 -20.01 -30.36 -5.63
CA SER A 197 -19.24 -31.13 -4.66
C SER A 197 -17.77 -30.78 -4.78
N THR A 198 -17.14 -30.46 -3.64
CA THR A 198 -15.69 -30.15 -3.58
C THR A 198 -14.99 -31.12 -2.64
N ASN A 199 -13.77 -31.47 -2.99
CA ASN A 199 -12.86 -32.21 -2.13
C ASN A 199 -11.49 -31.52 -2.19
N PRO A 200 -11.06 -30.82 -1.12
CA PRO A 200 -9.76 -30.15 -1.07
C PRO A 200 -8.58 -31.13 -1.18
N GLY A 201 -8.74 -32.36 -0.69
CA GLY A 201 -7.61 -33.27 -0.52
C GLY A 201 -6.68 -32.83 0.62
N PRO A 202 -5.48 -33.42 0.75
CA PRO A 202 -4.49 -33.05 1.75
C PRO A 202 -3.78 -31.74 1.38
N LEU A 203 -3.32 -31.02 2.43
CA LEU A 203 -2.40 -29.90 2.26
C LEU A 203 -1.02 -30.42 1.83
N HIS A 204 -0.48 -29.88 0.75
CA HIS A 204 0.83 -30.30 0.24
C HIS A 204 1.93 -29.35 0.75
N LEU A 205 3.01 -29.94 1.24
CA LEU A 205 4.21 -29.21 1.63
C LEU A 205 5.24 -29.24 0.49
N ILE A 206 5.97 -28.15 0.33
CA ILE A 206 7.03 -28.02 -0.67
C ILE A 206 8.17 -28.96 -0.30
N SER A 207 8.59 -29.78 -1.24
CA SER A 207 9.79 -30.63 -1.16
C SER A 207 10.98 -30.03 -1.90
N GLU A 208 12.12 -30.67 -1.84
CA GLU A 208 13.34 -30.29 -2.55
C GLU A 208 13.02 -30.12 -4.04
N PRO A 209 13.34 -28.95 -4.65
CA PRO A 209 13.12 -28.72 -6.06
C PRO A 209 14.02 -29.61 -6.94
N THR A 210 13.53 -29.99 -8.11
CA THR A 210 14.32 -30.67 -9.13
C THR A 210 14.72 -29.71 -10.24
N VAL A 211 15.92 -29.83 -10.77
CA VAL A 211 16.41 -28.96 -11.86
C VAL A 211 16.94 -29.79 -13.02
N VAL A 212 16.55 -29.40 -14.23
CA VAL A 212 16.96 -29.99 -15.48
C VAL A 212 17.51 -28.88 -16.37
N GLY A 213 18.57 -29.18 -17.15
CA GLY A 213 19.13 -28.23 -18.15
C GLY A 213 20.26 -27.34 -17.64
N ILE A 214 20.70 -27.49 -16.40
CA ILE A 214 21.88 -26.78 -15.88
C ILE A 214 23.13 -27.58 -16.10
N THR A 215 24.13 -26.93 -16.68
CA THR A 215 25.40 -27.58 -16.99
C THR A 215 26.40 -27.59 -15.83
N LYS A 216 26.30 -26.67 -14.84
CA LYS A 216 27.33 -26.53 -13.79
C LYS A 216 26.94 -25.99 -12.43
N ARG A 217 25.65 -25.69 -12.12
CA ARG A 217 25.31 -24.98 -10.86
C ARG A 217 24.10 -25.56 -10.16
N SER A 218 24.31 -26.59 -9.35
CA SER A 218 23.33 -27.03 -8.30
C SER A 218 23.02 -25.94 -7.29
N ASP A 219 23.79 -24.83 -7.27
CA ASP A 219 23.68 -23.73 -6.31
C ASP A 219 22.46 -22.82 -6.56
N ALA A 220 21.83 -22.87 -7.74
CA ALA A 220 20.62 -22.09 -8.05
C ALA A 220 19.45 -22.40 -7.10
N LEU A 221 19.46 -23.60 -6.52
CA LEU A 221 18.48 -24.07 -5.54
C LEU A 221 18.98 -23.98 -4.09
N SER A 222 20.21 -23.49 -3.87
CA SER A 222 20.74 -23.22 -2.53
C SER A 222 20.34 -21.81 -2.06
N GLY A 223 20.38 -21.57 -0.77
CA GLY A 223 20.12 -20.25 -0.19
C GLY A 223 18.64 -19.90 -0.16
N ASP A 224 18.22 -18.84 -0.89
CA ASP A 224 16.88 -18.26 -0.74
C ASP A 224 15.74 -19.19 -1.18
N ALA A 225 15.97 -20.08 -2.14
CA ALA A 225 14.97 -21.06 -2.56
C ALA A 225 14.67 -22.09 -1.46
N ARG A 226 15.68 -22.49 -0.66
CA ARG A 226 15.52 -23.46 0.43
C ARG A 226 14.65 -22.98 1.57
N LYS A 227 14.49 -21.68 1.74
CA LYS A 227 13.62 -21.08 2.78
C LYS A 227 12.15 -21.52 2.66
N PHE A 228 11.73 -21.96 1.48
CA PHE A 228 10.36 -22.39 1.21
C PHE A 228 10.13 -23.89 1.40
N ILE A 229 11.19 -24.70 1.54
CA ILE A 229 11.07 -26.15 1.75
C ILE A 229 10.40 -26.43 3.09
N GLY A 230 9.40 -27.32 3.08
CA GLY A 230 8.59 -27.64 4.26
C GLY A 230 7.45 -26.65 4.54
N GLN A 231 7.34 -25.53 3.81
CA GLN A 231 6.17 -24.66 3.89
C GLN A 231 5.01 -25.23 3.07
N ALA A 232 3.79 -24.77 3.36
CA ALA A 232 2.64 -25.08 2.53
C ALA A 232 2.89 -24.61 1.11
N ALA A 233 2.53 -25.44 0.12
CA ALA A 233 2.71 -25.12 -1.30
C ALA A 233 1.64 -24.11 -1.79
N ASP A 234 1.43 -23.05 -1.05
CA ASP A 234 0.54 -21.96 -1.43
C ASP A 234 1.14 -21.09 -2.56
N THR A 235 0.33 -20.22 -3.14
CA THR A 235 0.77 -19.35 -4.24
C THR A 235 1.96 -18.47 -3.84
N GLY A 236 2.02 -18.00 -2.58
CA GLY A 236 3.10 -17.16 -2.08
C GLY A 236 4.43 -17.90 -2.05
N ALA A 237 4.45 -19.09 -1.47
CA ALA A 237 5.65 -19.92 -1.37
C ALA A 237 6.12 -20.44 -2.73
N VAL A 238 5.18 -20.88 -3.60
CA VAL A 238 5.49 -21.36 -4.96
C VAL A 238 6.07 -20.23 -5.84
N ASN A 239 5.48 -19.02 -5.81
CA ASN A 239 6.05 -17.87 -6.51
C ASN A 239 7.37 -17.42 -5.89
N GLY A 240 7.50 -17.53 -4.56
CA GLY A 240 8.73 -17.21 -3.84
C GLY A 240 9.93 -18.06 -4.29
N ILE A 241 9.75 -19.37 -4.44
CA ILE A 241 10.80 -20.25 -4.98
C ILE A 241 11.18 -19.83 -6.40
N ARG A 242 10.19 -19.58 -7.27
CA ARG A 242 10.44 -19.15 -8.65
C ARG A 242 11.23 -17.85 -8.68
N ALA A 243 10.80 -16.86 -7.91
CA ALA A 243 11.47 -15.57 -7.82
C ALA A 243 12.90 -15.68 -7.26
N ALA A 244 13.14 -16.59 -6.32
CA ALA A 244 14.48 -16.85 -5.79
C ALA A 244 15.43 -17.42 -6.87
N VAL A 245 14.94 -18.37 -7.69
CA VAL A 245 15.70 -18.92 -8.80
C VAL A 245 15.96 -17.86 -9.87
N GLU A 246 14.95 -17.09 -10.28
CA GLU A 246 15.11 -15.98 -11.23
C GLU A 246 16.13 -14.95 -10.73
N THR A 247 16.05 -14.59 -9.45
CA THR A 247 16.98 -13.64 -8.82
C THR A 247 18.41 -14.15 -8.84
N PHE A 248 18.62 -15.45 -8.58
CA PHE A 248 19.95 -16.07 -8.63
C PHE A 248 20.63 -15.86 -9.99
N TYR A 249 19.92 -16.06 -11.09
CA TYR A 249 20.45 -15.86 -12.44
C TYR A 249 20.65 -14.38 -12.77
N ARG A 250 19.72 -13.53 -12.39
CA ARG A 250 19.80 -12.07 -12.57
C ARG A 250 20.99 -11.43 -11.85
N GLN A 251 21.36 -11.95 -10.69
CA GLN A 251 22.53 -11.49 -9.93
C GLN A 251 23.87 -11.90 -10.57
N ARG A 252 23.85 -12.88 -11.48
CA ARG A 252 25.05 -13.45 -12.11
C ARG A 252 25.20 -13.14 -13.59
N GLY A 253 24.45 -12.16 -14.08
CA GLY A 253 24.56 -11.63 -15.42
C GLY A 253 23.83 -12.44 -16.50
N PHE A 254 23.02 -13.41 -16.14
CA PHE A 254 22.23 -14.19 -17.08
C PHE A 254 20.93 -13.46 -17.42
N THR A 255 21.00 -12.46 -18.29
CA THR A 255 19.83 -11.62 -18.66
C THR A 255 18.85 -12.34 -19.57
N GLU A 256 19.31 -13.36 -20.29
CA GLU A 256 18.54 -14.13 -21.25
C GLU A 256 18.08 -15.49 -20.70
N ALA A 257 18.34 -15.77 -19.43
CA ALA A 257 17.95 -17.03 -18.81
C ALA A 257 16.43 -17.23 -18.89
N LYS A 258 16.03 -18.35 -19.51
CA LYS A 258 14.64 -18.78 -19.55
C LYS A 258 14.40 -19.82 -18.48
N ILE A 259 13.51 -19.55 -17.57
CA ILE A 259 13.21 -20.40 -16.42
C ILE A 259 11.76 -20.86 -16.52
N PHE A 260 11.58 -22.13 -16.82
CA PHE A 260 10.27 -22.77 -16.87
C PHE A 260 10.06 -23.57 -15.60
N MET A 261 8.99 -23.25 -14.87
CA MET A 261 8.61 -23.98 -13.67
C MET A 261 7.47 -24.94 -13.99
N THR A 262 7.65 -26.20 -13.61
CA THR A 262 6.63 -27.25 -13.58
C THR A 262 6.43 -27.71 -12.15
N SER A 263 5.41 -28.48 -11.89
CA SER A 263 5.20 -29.08 -10.58
C SER A 263 4.66 -30.50 -10.72
N ARG A 264 4.99 -31.35 -9.74
CA ARG A 264 4.41 -32.67 -9.61
C ARG A 264 4.10 -32.97 -8.15
N ILE A 265 3.11 -33.83 -7.93
CA ILE A 265 2.78 -34.32 -6.61
C ILE A 265 3.26 -35.76 -6.50
N GLU A 266 4.15 -36.00 -5.55
CA GLU A 266 4.66 -37.36 -5.26
C GLU A 266 4.62 -37.59 -3.74
N SER A 267 4.10 -38.73 -3.32
CA SER A 267 4.00 -39.10 -1.89
C SER A 267 3.40 -38.00 -1.01
N GLY A 268 2.38 -37.30 -1.52
CA GLY A 268 1.71 -36.21 -0.80
C GLY A 268 2.52 -34.91 -0.68
N ARG A 269 3.62 -34.76 -1.41
CA ARG A 269 4.47 -33.56 -1.43
C ARG A 269 4.42 -32.85 -2.77
N PHE A 270 4.50 -31.53 -2.74
CA PHE A 270 4.64 -30.70 -3.92
C PHE A 270 6.13 -30.56 -4.27
N ILE A 271 6.51 -31.04 -5.44
CA ILE A 271 7.89 -31.00 -5.94
C ILE A 271 7.95 -30.00 -7.07
N PRO A 272 8.55 -28.79 -6.87
CA PRO A 272 8.82 -27.86 -7.95
C PRO A 272 9.88 -28.44 -8.90
N GLY A 273 9.63 -28.38 -10.20
CA GLY A 273 10.60 -28.74 -11.23
C GLY A 273 11.00 -27.49 -12.02
N PHE A 274 12.28 -27.29 -12.23
CA PHE A 274 12.80 -26.18 -13.06
C PHE A 274 13.52 -26.71 -14.27
N THR A 275 13.13 -26.21 -15.44
CA THR A 275 13.90 -26.36 -16.68
C THR A 275 14.49 -25.00 -17.00
N ILE A 276 15.83 -24.95 -17.10
CA ILE A 276 16.57 -23.70 -17.20
C ILE A 276 17.44 -23.70 -18.43
N GLU A 277 17.23 -22.71 -19.30
CA GLU A 277 18.12 -22.36 -20.41
C GLU A 277 18.90 -21.12 -19.96
N GLU A 278 20.16 -21.33 -19.50
CA GLU A 278 20.92 -20.26 -18.84
C GLU A 278 21.28 -19.09 -19.77
N GLY A 279 21.58 -19.39 -21.04
CA GLY A 279 22.11 -18.38 -21.96
C GLY A 279 23.54 -17.95 -21.61
N LYS A 280 23.92 -16.73 -22.02
CA LYS A 280 25.23 -16.14 -21.75
C LYS A 280 25.21 -15.34 -20.45
N SER A 281 26.32 -15.37 -19.70
CA SER A 281 26.53 -14.44 -18.57
C SER A 281 27.27 -13.21 -19.08
N PHE A 282 26.74 -12.03 -18.77
CA PHE A 282 27.28 -10.76 -19.24
C PHE A 282 27.98 -9.97 -18.13
N GLN A 283 28.98 -9.18 -18.55
CA GLN A 283 29.60 -8.12 -17.75
C GLN A 283 29.09 -6.74 -18.19
N LEU A 284 29.05 -5.80 -17.28
CA LEU A 284 28.74 -4.42 -17.59
C LEU A 284 29.94 -3.74 -18.25
N GLY A 285 29.71 -3.15 -19.40
CA GLY A 285 30.65 -2.30 -20.11
C GLY A 285 30.56 -0.86 -19.61
N ARG A 286 30.61 0.09 -20.54
CA ARG A 286 30.52 1.53 -20.24
C ARG A 286 29.07 1.98 -20.09
N PHE A 287 28.87 2.94 -19.18
CA PHE A 287 27.59 3.63 -19.08
C PHE A 287 27.61 4.92 -19.89
N SER A 288 26.55 5.15 -20.66
CA SER A 288 26.21 6.42 -21.30
C SER A 288 24.87 6.94 -20.76
N PHE A 289 24.69 8.24 -20.75
CA PHE A 289 23.56 8.90 -20.11
C PHE A 289 22.95 9.94 -21.07
N GLU A 290 21.67 9.82 -21.33
CA GLU A 290 20.94 10.67 -22.29
C GLU A 290 19.68 11.25 -21.67
N GLY A 291 19.20 12.40 -22.18
CA GLY A 291 17.96 13.02 -21.74
C GLY A 291 18.08 13.87 -20.46
N LEU A 292 19.30 14.28 -20.09
CA LEU A 292 19.55 15.16 -18.95
C LEU A 292 19.60 16.61 -19.44
N GLU A 293 18.71 17.46 -18.91
CA GLU A 293 18.64 18.90 -19.21
C GLU A 293 19.04 19.75 -18.00
N LYS A 294 18.45 19.45 -16.84
CA LYS A 294 18.64 20.18 -15.57
C LYS A 294 19.57 19.45 -14.61
N THR A 295 19.53 18.12 -14.64
CA THR A 295 20.29 17.28 -13.70
C THR A 295 21.75 17.17 -14.11
N LYS A 296 22.63 17.38 -13.16
CA LYS A 296 24.08 17.35 -13.38
C LYS A 296 24.59 15.93 -13.57
N LEU A 297 25.19 15.65 -14.71
CA LEU A 297 25.68 14.33 -15.13
C LEU A 297 26.57 13.65 -14.07
N HIS A 298 27.50 14.38 -13.45
CA HIS A 298 28.42 13.81 -12.46
C HIS A 298 27.71 13.19 -11.24
N ARG A 299 26.52 13.67 -10.89
CA ARG A 299 25.72 13.11 -9.79
C ARG A 299 25.19 11.72 -10.11
N ILE A 300 24.83 11.49 -11.37
CA ILE A 300 24.36 10.20 -11.84
C ILE A 300 25.53 9.26 -12.10
N GLN A 301 26.58 9.74 -12.77
CA GLN A 301 27.77 8.91 -13.06
C GLN A 301 28.34 8.23 -11.81
N ARG A 302 28.46 8.98 -10.70
CA ARG A 302 28.95 8.43 -9.42
C ARG A 302 28.17 7.23 -8.91
N ARG A 303 26.92 7.06 -9.36
CA ARG A 303 26.05 5.97 -8.93
C ARG A 303 26.17 4.72 -9.80
N PHE A 304 26.86 4.79 -10.94
CA PHE A 304 26.95 3.67 -11.88
C PHE A 304 28.37 3.28 -12.25
N VAL A 305 29.35 4.20 -12.14
CA VAL A 305 30.73 3.95 -12.56
C VAL A 305 31.39 2.78 -11.84
N ASP A 306 31.02 2.52 -10.60
CA ASP A 306 31.54 1.40 -9.80
C ASP A 306 31.02 0.04 -10.26
N LEU A 307 30.03 -0.01 -11.17
CA LEU A 307 29.49 -1.23 -11.76
C LEU A 307 30.22 -1.61 -13.06
N GLU A 308 30.93 -0.69 -13.70
CA GLU A 308 31.67 -0.97 -14.94
C GLU A 308 32.72 -2.05 -14.74
N GLY A 309 32.81 -2.98 -15.68
CA GLY A 309 33.72 -4.14 -15.62
C GLY A 309 33.28 -5.27 -14.69
N LYS A 310 32.20 -5.13 -13.93
CA LYS A 310 31.67 -6.18 -13.06
C LYS A 310 30.65 -7.05 -13.80
N THR A 311 30.43 -8.26 -13.27
CA THR A 311 29.30 -9.09 -13.70
C THR A 311 28.00 -8.31 -13.56
N LEU A 312 27.15 -8.35 -14.58
CA LEU A 312 25.88 -7.66 -14.57
C LEU A 312 24.96 -8.23 -13.49
N ASP A 313 24.82 -7.51 -12.39
CA ASP A 313 23.80 -7.79 -11.38
C ASP A 313 22.58 -6.89 -11.62
N ASN A 314 21.56 -7.46 -12.28
CA ASN A 314 20.33 -6.74 -12.58
C ASN A 314 19.60 -6.27 -11.32
N THR A 315 19.76 -6.95 -10.19
CA THR A 315 19.09 -6.54 -8.94
C THR A 315 19.68 -5.25 -8.40
N VAL A 316 21.00 -5.08 -8.50
CA VAL A 316 21.71 -3.85 -8.11
C VAL A 316 21.37 -2.72 -9.07
N VAL A 317 21.39 -2.98 -10.38
CA VAL A 317 21.02 -1.97 -11.39
C VAL A 317 19.58 -1.50 -11.18
N ASP A 318 18.63 -2.42 -11.07
CA ASP A 318 17.22 -2.10 -10.83
C ASP A 318 17.01 -1.32 -9.51
N LYS A 319 17.77 -1.66 -8.45
CA LYS A 319 17.77 -0.91 -7.20
C LYS A 319 18.17 0.54 -7.44
N ARG A 320 19.28 0.78 -8.14
CA ARG A 320 19.77 2.12 -8.44
C ARG A 320 18.83 2.91 -9.33
N LEU A 321 18.21 2.26 -10.33
CA LEU A 321 17.18 2.91 -11.14
C LEU A 321 15.95 3.30 -10.31
N ARG A 322 15.48 2.44 -9.41
CA ARG A 322 14.39 2.79 -8.47
C ARG A 322 14.77 3.94 -7.54
N GLU A 323 16.00 3.97 -7.05
CA GLU A 323 16.50 5.08 -6.21
C GLU A 323 16.51 6.40 -6.98
N MET A 324 16.92 6.39 -8.27
CA MET A 324 16.82 7.57 -9.14
C MET A 324 15.36 8.05 -9.27
N MET A 325 14.44 7.14 -9.55
CA MET A 325 13.02 7.47 -9.64
C MET A 325 12.46 8.00 -8.30
N ALA A 326 12.90 7.43 -7.19
CA ALA A 326 12.46 7.84 -5.85
C ALA A 326 12.86 9.28 -5.47
N THR A 327 13.86 9.88 -6.14
CA THR A 327 14.19 11.29 -5.95
C THR A 327 13.08 12.23 -6.40
N GLY A 328 12.22 11.79 -7.34
CA GLY A 328 11.18 12.60 -7.96
C GLY A 328 11.73 13.64 -8.95
N ALA A 329 13.00 13.54 -9.36
CA ALA A 329 13.59 14.36 -10.41
C ALA A 329 13.26 13.85 -11.82
N PHE A 330 12.89 12.57 -11.92
CA PHE A 330 12.65 11.88 -13.18
C PHE A 330 11.23 11.30 -13.24
N GLY A 331 10.59 11.46 -14.39
CA GLY A 331 9.31 10.82 -14.73
C GLY A 331 9.51 9.39 -15.25
N SER A 332 10.66 9.12 -15.91
CA SER A 332 11.07 7.76 -16.24
C SER A 332 12.59 7.63 -16.37
N VAL A 333 13.11 6.46 -16.06
CA VAL A 333 14.50 6.06 -16.32
C VAL A 333 14.46 4.69 -16.98
N ARG A 334 15.05 4.57 -18.17
CA ARG A 334 15.08 3.33 -18.93
C ARG A 334 16.51 2.97 -19.31
N MET A 335 16.89 1.71 -19.15
CA MET A 335 18.16 1.20 -19.58
C MET A 335 18.00 0.46 -20.91
N LYS A 336 18.83 0.78 -21.89
CA LYS A 336 19.05 -0.01 -23.10
C LYS A 336 20.47 -0.57 -23.06
N THR A 337 20.62 -1.81 -23.47
CA THR A 337 21.94 -2.45 -23.53
C THR A 337 22.29 -2.79 -24.97
N LYS A 338 23.58 -2.71 -25.28
CA LYS A 338 24.15 -3.12 -26.56
C LYS A 338 25.32 -4.07 -26.29
N GLU A 339 25.27 -5.27 -26.87
CA GLU A 339 26.35 -6.23 -26.75
C GLU A 339 27.58 -5.72 -27.53
N ARG A 340 28.72 -5.80 -26.87
CA ARG A 340 30.06 -5.63 -27.43
C ARG A 340 30.79 -6.98 -27.34
N ASP A 341 31.91 -7.10 -28.02
CA ASP A 341 32.69 -8.35 -28.03
C ASP A 341 32.98 -8.89 -26.62
N GLY A 342 32.97 -10.24 -26.47
CA GLY A 342 33.35 -10.91 -25.24
C GLY A 342 32.27 -10.90 -24.11
N ASN A 343 30.98 -10.93 -24.44
CA ASN A 343 29.86 -10.93 -23.49
C ASN A 343 29.81 -9.69 -22.60
N VAL A 344 30.22 -8.54 -23.14
CA VAL A 344 30.14 -7.24 -22.45
C VAL A 344 28.94 -6.47 -22.97
N LEU A 345 28.10 -5.94 -22.06
CA LEU A 345 26.96 -5.08 -22.37
C LEU A 345 27.27 -3.64 -22.01
N ASP A 346 27.41 -2.78 -23.02
CA ASP A 346 27.38 -1.34 -22.80
C ASP A 346 25.95 -0.90 -22.52
N ALA A 347 25.75 -0.04 -21.52
CA ALA A 347 24.46 0.38 -21.05
C ALA A 347 24.22 1.87 -21.32
N THR A 348 23.12 2.19 -22.00
CA THR A 348 22.64 3.58 -22.16
C THR A 348 21.43 3.81 -21.29
N LEU A 349 21.53 4.75 -20.37
CA LEU A 349 20.44 5.18 -19.51
C LEU A 349 19.75 6.41 -20.11
N HIS A 350 18.48 6.24 -20.47
CA HIS A 350 17.64 7.32 -20.99
C HIS A 350 16.78 7.87 -19.85
N PHE A 351 16.96 9.15 -19.54
CA PHE A 351 16.24 9.88 -18.51
C PHE A 351 15.18 10.77 -19.15
N VAL A 352 14.01 10.82 -18.54
CA VAL A 352 13.00 11.83 -18.81
C VAL A 352 12.81 12.61 -17.53
N GLU A 353 13.30 13.84 -17.50
CA GLU A 353 13.16 14.72 -16.36
C GLU A 353 11.70 15.16 -16.20
N THR A 354 11.27 15.38 -14.95
CA THR A 354 9.94 15.90 -14.64
C THR A 354 10.05 17.29 -14.03
N ASP A 355 8.92 17.99 -13.90
CA ASP A 355 8.89 19.20 -13.11
C ASP A 355 8.98 18.82 -11.63
N ALA A 356 10.18 19.01 -11.08
CA ALA A 356 10.54 18.58 -9.72
C ALA A 356 10.08 19.57 -8.64
N LYS A 357 9.45 20.68 -9.01
CA LYS A 357 9.01 21.75 -8.11
C LYS A 357 7.52 21.75 -7.94
N GLY A 358 7.08 22.17 -6.76
CA GLY A 358 5.64 22.29 -6.51
C GLY A 358 5.32 22.87 -5.15
N TYR A 359 4.04 23.11 -4.96
CA TYR A 359 3.47 23.56 -3.70
C TYR A 359 2.49 22.49 -3.21
N THR A 360 2.39 22.35 -1.89
CA THR A 360 1.38 21.54 -1.25
C THR A 360 0.62 22.40 -0.27
N VAL A 361 -0.71 22.33 -0.33
CA VAL A 361 -1.59 22.90 0.67
C VAL A 361 -2.25 21.74 1.39
N SER A 362 -2.21 21.75 2.71
CA SER A 362 -2.83 20.74 3.55
C SER A 362 -3.82 21.39 4.51
N ALA A 363 -4.93 20.69 4.76
CA ALA A 363 -5.90 21.06 5.78
C ALA A 363 -6.29 19.80 6.57
N GLY A 364 -6.43 19.93 7.87
CA GLY A 364 -6.76 18.82 8.76
C GLY A 364 -7.38 19.30 10.04
N PHE A 365 -7.72 18.34 10.90
CA PHE A 365 -8.22 18.61 12.24
C PHE A 365 -7.66 17.57 13.22
N GLY A 366 -7.03 18.01 14.28
CA GLY A 366 -6.60 17.20 15.41
C GLY A 366 -7.46 17.48 16.65
N SER A 367 -7.73 16.45 17.45
CA SER A 367 -8.51 16.62 18.69
C SER A 367 -7.80 17.52 19.72
N TYR A 368 -6.47 17.57 19.69
CA TYR A 368 -5.63 18.40 20.55
C TYR A 368 -5.18 19.69 19.87
N GLU A 369 -4.71 19.59 18.63
CA GLU A 369 -4.20 20.71 17.85
C GLU A 369 -5.31 21.62 17.30
N GLY A 370 -6.56 21.14 17.22
CA GLY A 370 -7.64 21.84 16.54
C GLY A 370 -7.50 21.81 15.02
N PRO A 371 -7.97 22.87 14.30
CA PRO A 371 -7.75 23.00 12.88
C PRO A 371 -6.25 23.11 12.56
N ILE A 372 -5.84 22.43 11.49
CA ILE A 372 -4.45 22.38 10.98
C ILE A 372 -4.47 22.90 9.55
N LEU A 373 -3.65 23.89 9.25
CA LEU A 373 -3.45 24.43 7.92
C LEU A 373 -1.95 24.43 7.60
N GLY A 374 -1.57 23.92 6.43
CA GLY A 374 -0.19 23.89 6.03
C GLY A 374 -0.01 24.34 4.58
N VAL A 375 1.09 25.04 4.32
CA VAL A 375 1.57 25.36 2.98
C VAL A 375 3.04 25.03 2.91
N SER A 376 3.44 24.27 1.90
CA SER A 376 4.84 23.94 1.67
C SER A 376 5.21 24.05 0.20
N TYR A 377 6.46 24.39 -0.01
CA TYR A 377 7.13 24.38 -1.31
C TYR A 377 8.19 23.28 -1.31
N TYR A 378 8.39 22.64 -2.43
CA TYR A 378 9.48 21.69 -2.63
C TYR A 378 10.15 21.87 -4.01
N ASP A 379 11.46 21.58 -4.06
CA ASP A 379 12.26 21.40 -5.27
C ASP A 379 13.10 20.13 -5.10
N ARG A 380 12.67 19.04 -5.76
CA ARG A 380 13.29 17.71 -5.63
C ARG A 380 14.56 17.54 -6.47
N ASN A 381 14.88 18.53 -7.28
CA ASN A 381 16.10 18.54 -8.06
C ASN A 381 16.85 19.88 -7.89
N TYR A 382 16.96 20.32 -6.65
CA TYR A 382 17.57 21.60 -6.32
C TYR A 382 18.96 21.74 -6.93
N ARG A 383 19.17 22.78 -7.73
CA ARG A 383 20.39 23.05 -8.51
C ARG A 383 20.83 21.90 -9.43
N GLY A 384 19.93 21.00 -9.84
CA GLY A 384 20.26 19.82 -10.65
C GLY A 384 21.02 18.73 -9.89
N MET A 385 21.03 18.76 -8.58
CA MET A 385 21.79 17.84 -7.74
C MET A 385 20.95 16.67 -7.20
N MET A 386 19.70 16.53 -7.61
CA MET A 386 18.73 15.57 -7.07
C MET A 386 18.57 15.69 -5.54
N MET A 387 18.89 16.85 -4.99
CA MET A 387 18.61 17.19 -3.61
C MET A 387 17.20 17.75 -3.49
N ASN A 388 16.53 17.45 -2.39
CA ASN A 388 15.21 18.00 -2.10
C ASN A 388 15.35 19.22 -1.18
N LEU A 389 15.07 20.40 -1.72
CA LEU A 389 14.83 21.61 -0.93
C LEU A 389 13.36 21.66 -0.57
N SER A 390 13.05 21.79 0.71
CA SER A 390 11.68 21.96 1.21
C SER A 390 11.59 23.18 2.09
N SER A 391 10.50 23.92 2.01
CA SER A 391 10.16 24.96 2.99
C SER A 391 8.66 24.92 3.24
N GLY A 392 8.26 25.18 4.47
CA GLY A 392 6.85 25.10 4.81
C GLY A 392 6.50 25.86 6.08
N PHE A 393 5.21 26.17 6.15
CA PHE A 393 4.57 26.70 7.35
C PHE A 393 3.37 25.83 7.67
N GLU A 394 3.23 25.48 8.95
CA GLU A 394 2.07 24.80 9.48
C GLU A 394 1.52 25.61 10.65
N PHE A 395 0.24 25.87 10.59
CA PHE A 395 -0.51 26.60 11.60
C PHE A 395 -1.58 25.70 12.21
N THR A 396 -1.63 25.66 13.53
CA THR A 396 -2.67 24.98 14.29
C THR A 396 -3.30 25.96 15.29
N ALA A 397 -4.36 25.57 15.99
CA ALA A 397 -4.88 26.40 17.08
C ALA A 397 -3.89 26.55 18.25
N ARG A 398 -2.87 25.68 18.33
CA ARG A 398 -1.89 25.64 19.43
C ARG A 398 -0.46 25.90 19.02
N SER A 399 -0.13 25.90 17.73
CA SER A 399 1.26 26.03 17.27
C SER A 399 1.39 26.68 15.93
N LEU A 400 2.55 27.30 15.73
CA LEU A 400 3.04 27.75 14.44
C LEU A 400 4.42 27.14 14.21
N LEU A 401 4.57 26.36 13.16
CA LEU A 401 5.84 25.78 12.71
C LEU A 401 6.23 26.40 11.36
N GLY A 402 7.44 26.93 11.29
CA GLY A 402 8.09 27.30 10.03
C GLY A 402 9.37 26.50 9.88
N GLU A 403 9.64 25.99 8.68
CA GLU A 403 10.86 25.22 8.42
C GLU A 403 11.39 25.36 7.02
N VAL A 404 12.72 25.23 6.88
CA VAL A 404 13.43 25.09 5.62
C VAL A 404 14.41 23.93 5.75
N GLY A 405 14.37 23.01 4.81
CA GLY A 405 15.23 21.82 4.82
C GLY A 405 15.85 21.55 3.45
N LEU A 406 17.07 21.02 3.48
CA LEU A 406 17.77 20.50 2.33
C LEU A 406 18.17 19.07 2.60
N THR A 407 17.78 18.14 1.73
CA THR A 407 18.08 16.72 1.86
C THR A 407 18.84 16.21 0.64
N ASP A 408 19.99 15.60 0.85
CA ASP A 408 20.75 14.86 -0.15
C ASP A 408 20.52 13.35 0.04
N PRO A 409 19.93 12.63 -0.91
CA PRO A 409 19.72 11.19 -0.78
C PRO A 409 21.02 10.37 -0.75
N TRP A 410 22.14 10.94 -1.23
CA TRP A 410 23.44 10.27 -1.32
C TRP A 410 24.57 11.19 -0.85
N LEU A 411 24.65 11.40 0.45
CA LEU A 411 25.67 12.24 1.06
C LEU A 411 27.07 11.75 0.66
N PHE A 412 27.87 12.64 0.09
CA PHE A 412 29.19 12.32 -0.48
C PHE A 412 29.19 11.16 -1.51
N GLY A 413 28.04 10.86 -2.14
CA GLY A 413 27.88 9.77 -3.11
C GLY A 413 27.67 8.39 -2.51
N GLN A 414 27.60 8.29 -1.18
CA GLN A 414 27.34 7.03 -0.45
C GLN A 414 25.83 6.79 -0.28
N ASP A 415 25.44 5.56 0.08
CA ASP A 415 24.04 5.21 0.41
C ASP A 415 23.66 5.71 1.81
N VAL A 416 23.99 6.96 2.09
CA VAL A 416 23.68 7.68 3.32
C VAL A 416 22.88 8.92 2.95
N LYS A 417 21.70 9.07 3.52
CA LYS A 417 20.87 10.25 3.34
C LYS A 417 21.33 11.33 4.31
N GLY A 418 21.75 12.49 3.79
CA GLY A 418 22.08 13.65 4.59
C GLY A 418 20.95 14.68 4.59
N SER A 419 20.71 15.37 5.71
CA SER A 419 19.80 16.52 5.72
C SER A 419 20.29 17.63 6.64
N VAL A 420 19.95 18.86 6.26
CA VAL A 420 20.08 20.05 7.11
C VAL A 420 18.70 20.70 7.16
N ARG A 421 18.27 21.09 8.36
CA ARG A 421 16.97 21.73 8.59
C ARG A 421 17.14 22.93 9.51
N LEU A 422 16.53 24.04 9.16
CA LEU A 422 16.30 25.19 10.03
C LEU A 422 14.82 25.25 10.36
N PHE A 423 14.49 25.55 11.60
CA PHE A 423 13.10 25.58 12.04
C PHE A 423 12.84 26.67 13.08
N MET A 424 11.59 27.10 13.15
CA MET A 424 11.03 27.95 14.18
C MET A 424 9.69 27.37 14.58
N LEU A 425 9.48 27.21 15.89
CA LEU A 425 8.27 26.66 16.47
C LEU A 425 7.78 27.58 17.58
N SER A 426 6.51 27.97 17.53
CA SER A 426 5.80 28.55 18.67
C SER A 426 4.71 27.60 19.08
N GLY A 427 4.57 27.33 20.37
CA GLY A 427 3.60 26.35 20.90
C GLY A 427 2.92 26.82 22.18
N LEU A 428 1.59 26.61 22.25
CA LEU A 428 0.76 26.78 23.45
C LEU A 428 0.64 25.43 24.13
N ASN A 429 1.20 25.26 25.30
CA ASN A 429 1.08 24.07 26.13
C ASN A 429 0.17 24.35 27.32
N GLU A 430 -0.21 23.31 28.04
CA GLU A 430 -1.01 23.46 29.26
C GLU A 430 -0.17 24.14 30.36
N GLY A 431 -0.47 25.41 30.60
CA GLY A 431 0.16 26.21 31.66
C GLY A 431 1.49 26.87 31.33
N TYR A 432 1.98 26.78 30.08
CA TYR A 432 3.14 27.54 29.59
C TYR A 432 3.14 27.66 28.08
N THR A 433 3.83 28.65 27.55
CA THR A 433 4.07 28.82 26.13
C THR A 433 5.56 28.61 25.83
N THR A 434 5.87 28.12 24.63
CA THR A 434 7.26 27.91 24.21
C THR A 434 7.50 28.49 22.83
N TRP A 435 8.59 29.21 22.67
CA TRP A 435 9.15 29.59 21.39
C TRP A 435 10.52 28.95 21.22
N LYS A 436 10.76 28.33 20.06
CA LYS A 436 11.99 27.61 19.77
C LYS A 436 12.43 27.89 18.34
N ALA A 437 13.71 28.24 18.15
CA ALA A 437 14.30 28.34 16.83
C ALA A 437 15.65 27.65 16.79
N GLY A 438 15.96 26.96 15.70
CA GLY A 438 17.21 26.20 15.65
C GLY A 438 17.53 25.60 14.29
N GLY A 439 18.59 24.82 14.31
CA GLY A 439 19.04 24.05 13.15
C GLY A 439 19.47 22.65 13.55
N GLU A 440 19.30 21.74 12.62
CA GLU A 440 19.69 20.32 12.75
C GLU A 440 20.41 19.86 11.49
N ALA A 441 21.41 19.02 11.67
CA ALA A 441 22.02 18.23 10.60
C ALA A 441 21.88 16.75 10.92
N SER A 442 21.55 15.93 9.95
CA SER A 442 21.43 14.49 10.17
C SER A 442 22.04 13.67 9.05
N ALA A 443 22.48 12.46 9.41
CA ALA A 443 22.92 11.41 8.51
C ALA A 443 22.16 10.13 8.84
N SER A 444 21.39 9.63 7.86
CA SER A 444 20.58 8.43 8.01
C SER A 444 21.09 7.34 7.09
N TRP A 445 21.21 6.13 7.58
CA TRP A 445 21.68 4.97 6.85
C TRP A 445 20.77 3.77 7.07
N GLN A 446 20.46 3.05 5.99
CA GLN A 446 19.63 1.85 6.02
C GLN A 446 20.40 0.68 5.40
N PRO A 447 21.25 -0.03 6.18
CA PRO A 447 22.09 -1.13 5.67
C PRO A 447 21.28 -2.36 5.26
N SER A 448 20.07 -2.53 5.77
CA SER A 448 19.15 -3.61 5.37
C SER A 448 17.70 -3.12 5.35
N GLU A 449 16.80 -3.93 4.80
CA GLU A 449 15.35 -3.61 4.78
C GLU A 449 14.75 -3.44 6.18
N HIS A 450 15.36 -4.09 7.18
CA HIS A 450 14.86 -4.15 8.54
C HIS A 450 15.59 -3.23 9.53
N TYR A 451 16.76 -2.71 9.17
CA TYR A 451 17.59 -1.93 10.10
C TYR A 451 17.85 -0.53 9.60
N PHE A 452 17.58 0.45 10.44
CA PHE A 452 17.74 1.88 10.17
C PHE A 452 18.51 2.56 11.29
N LEU A 453 19.46 3.40 10.92
CA LEU A 453 20.26 4.25 11.79
C LEU A 453 20.09 5.72 11.40
N ASP A 454 20.02 6.61 12.40
CA ASP A 454 20.01 8.07 12.21
C ASP A 454 20.90 8.72 13.27
N LEU A 455 21.87 9.48 12.82
CA LEU A 455 22.69 10.36 13.67
C LEU A 455 22.30 11.80 13.38
N ARG A 456 21.96 12.54 14.43
CA ARG A 456 21.53 13.94 14.34
C ARG A 456 22.29 14.80 15.30
N ALA A 457 22.77 15.93 14.85
CA ALA A 457 23.29 17.00 15.67
C ALA A 457 22.40 18.23 15.51
N GLY A 458 22.04 18.86 16.61
CA GLY A 458 21.15 20.02 16.59
C GLY A 458 21.57 21.07 17.61
N TRP A 459 21.11 22.27 17.35
CA TRP A 459 21.19 23.40 18.25
C TRP A 459 19.92 24.22 18.15
N SER A 460 19.38 24.65 19.28
CA SER A 460 18.21 25.52 19.29
C SER A 460 18.29 26.52 20.44
N PHE A 461 17.73 27.70 20.22
CA PHE A 461 17.39 28.66 21.25
C PHE A 461 15.94 28.44 21.66
N VAL A 462 15.69 28.41 22.96
CA VAL A 462 14.38 28.16 23.56
C VAL A 462 14.03 29.28 24.52
N ASN A 463 12.78 29.73 24.46
CA ASN A 463 12.21 30.65 25.43
C ASN A 463 10.82 30.14 25.83
N SER A 464 10.64 29.86 27.10
CA SER A 464 9.36 29.41 27.69
C SER A 464 8.82 30.47 28.66
N ASN A 465 7.52 30.75 28.56
CA ASN A 465 6.87 31.75 29.42
C ASN A 465 5.77 31.10 30.25
N GLU A 466 5.57 31.60 31.44
CA GLU A 466 4.48 31.19 32.33
C GLU A 466 3.11 31.48 31.73
N ASP A 467 2.22 30.50 31.89
CA ASP A 467 0.80 30.62 31.56
C ASP A 467 -0.03 29.74 32.53
N GLY A 468 0.26 29.87 33.84
CA GLY A 468 -0.39 29.13 34.92
C GLY A 468 0.49 28.14 35.71
N ILE A 469 1.62 27.71 35.19
CA ILE A 469 2.62 26.96 35.97
C ILE A 469 3.60 27.94 36.61
N PRO A 470 3.81 27.89 37.94
CA PRO A 470 4.78 28.74 38.61
C PRO A 470 6.18 28.61 38.03
N SER A 471 6.94 29.73 37.94
CA SER A 471 8.28 29.80 37.35
C SER A 471 9.28 28.80 37.94
N ASN A 472 9.20 28.56 39.24
CA ASN A 472 10.07 27.60 39.91
C ASN A 472 9.84 26.13 39.51
N LEU A 473 8.80 25.83 38.73
CA LEU A 473 8.53 24.50 38.20
C LEU A 473 8.82 24.40 36.69
N LEU A 474 9.05 25.53 36.01
CA LEU A 474 9.39 25.55 34.57
C LEU A 474 10.83 25.12 34.29
N GLY A 475 11.73 25.22 35.29
CA GLY A 475 13.16 25.10 35.11
C GLY A 475 13.75 26.29 34.37
N GLU A 476 14.90 26.12 33.73
CA GLU A 476 15.48 27.18 32.89
C GLU A 476 14.55 27.54 31.74
N THR A 477 14.14 28.79 31.68
CA THR A 477 13.12 29.25 30.70
C THR A 477 13.71 29.83 29.44
N VAL A 478 14.93 30.38 29.50
CA VAL A 478 15.64 30.95 28.34
C VAL A 478 16.99 30.29 28.20
N TYR A 479 17.15 29.41 27.26
CA TYR A 479 18.35 28.61 27.13
C TYR A 479 18.71 28.23 25.69
N GLN A 480 19.94 27.83 25.49
CA GLN A 480 20.42 27.18 24.26
C GLN A 480 20.49 25.68 24.50
N ASN A 481 20.07 24.90 23.48
CA ASN A 481 20.07 23.46 23.56
C ASN A 481 20.89 22.83 22.42
N PRO A 482 22.22 22.70 22.58
CA PRO A 482 23.01 21.81 21.74
C PRO A 482 22.75 20.36 22.12
N TYR A 483 22.58 19.47 21.11
CA TYR A 483 22.39 18.05 21.35
C TYR A 483 22.92 17.19 20.19
N ILE A 484 23.21 15.95 20.51
CA ILE A 484 23.46 14.87 19.56
C ILE A 484 22.46 13.75 19.87
N ARG A 485 21.75 13.28 18.86
CA ARG A 485 20.79 12.16 18.96
C ARG A 485 21.23 11.04 18.04
N PHE A 486 21.28 9.84 18.58
CA PHE A 486 21.47 8.60 17.85
C PHE A 486 20.21 7.77 17.94
N ASN A 487 19.63 7.40 16.81
CA ASN A 487 18.41 6.61 16.75
C ASN A 487 18.65 5.31 15.98
N GLN A 488 18.20 4.20 16.54
CA GLN A 488 18.22 2.88 15.93
C GLN A 488 16.80 2.35 15.82
N ARG A 489 16.47 1.75 14.69
CA ARG A 489 15.17 1.11 14.48
C ARG A 489 15.33 -0.23 13.76
N LEU A 490 14.70 -1.25 14.34
CA LEU A 490 14.47 -2.56 13.73
C LEU A 490 13.00 -2.68 13.36
N ASP A 491 12.68 -3.09 12.14
CA ASP A 491 11.30 -3.18 11.64
C ASP A 491 11.10 -4.46 10.81
N TYR A 492 10.42 -5.43 11.42
CA TYR A 492 10.08 -6.73 10.85
C TYR A 492 8.57 -6.86 10.62
N ARG A 493 7.87 -5.73 10.43
CA ARG A 493 6.44 -5.73 10.11
C ARG A 493 6.23 -6.07 8.62
N ASP A 494 5.15 -6.79 8.34
CA ASP A 494 4.70 -7.12 6.99
C ASP A 494 4.34 -5.89 6.15
N ASN A 495 3.77 -4.87 6.78
CA ASN A 495 3.43 -3.58 6.17
C ASN A 495 3.74 -2.44 7.14
N LYS A 496 4.43 -1.40 6.65
CA LYS A 496 4.82 -0.25 7.51
C LYS A 496 3.65 0.69 7.82
N VAL A 497 2.62 0.72 6.97
CA VAL A 497 1.45 1.61 7.11
C VAL A 497 0.31 0.92 7.84
N LEU A 498 -0.09 -0.25 7.37
CA LEU A 498 -1.18 -1.07 7.94
C LEU A 498 -0.66 -2.46 8.34
N PRO A 499 0.15 -2.55 9.40
CA PRO A 499 0.73 -3.82 9.79
C PRO A 499 -0.30 -4.77 10.35
N THR A 500 -0.24 -6.03 9.91
CA THR A 500 -1.07 -7.13 10.44
C THR A 500 -0.25 -8.14 11.22
N LYS A 501 1.06 -8.24 10.92
CA LYS A 501 1.98 -9.23 11.50
C LYS A 501 3.37 -8.62 11.68
N GLY A 502 4.10 -9.11 12.68
CA GLY A 502 5.50 -8.77 12.90
C GLY A 502 5.70 -7.80 14.05
N TRP A 503 6.88 -7.22 14.15
CA TRP A 503 7.26 -6.35 15.24
C TRP A 503 8.22 -5.23 14.78
N ASN A 504 8.29 -4.17 15.55
CA ASN A 504 9.31 -3.14 15.42
C ASN A 504 9.79 -2.69 16.79
N VAL A 505 11.05 -2.25 16.85
CA VAL A 505 11.67 -1.64 18.02
C VAL A 505 12.43 -0.40 17.58
N GLU A 506 12.33 0.67 18.37
CA GLU A 506 13.05 1.92 18.16
C GLU A 506 13.68 2.38 19.46
N PHE A 507 14.93 2.85 19.39
CA PHE A 507 15.72 3.26 20.55
C PHE A 507 16.53 4.52 20.25
N PRO A 508 15.94 5.73 20.36
CA PRO A 508 16.67 6.99 20.35
C PRO A 508 17.40 7.25 21.67
N ILE A 509 18.63 7.71 21.57
CA ILE A 509 19.42 8.26 22.68
C ILE A 509 19.84 9.66 22.29
N GLU A 510 19.59 10.63 23.15
CA GLU A 510 19.98 12.03 22.97
C GLU A 510 20.83 12.47 24.14
N ILE A 511 21.99 13.08 23.85
CA ILE A 511 22.86 13.73 24.81
C ILE A 511 22.85 15.21 24.47
N GLY A 512 22.54 16.04 25.44
CA GLY A 512 22.44 17.49 25.23
C GLY A 512 22.68 18.30 26.48
N ALA A 513 22.60 19.60 26.32
CA ALA A 513 22.72 20.55 27.41
C ALA A 513 21.67 21.66 27.28
N ALA A 514 21.10 22.07 28.39
CA ALA A 514 20.36 23.33 28.48
C ALA A 514 21.32 24.37 29.06
N ILE A 515 21.73 25.33 28.25
CA ILE A 515 22.73 26.35 28.61
C ILE A 515 22.01 27.69 28.77
N GLY A 516 21.82 28.12 30.01
CA GLY A 516 21.14 29.36 30.38
C GLY A 516 21.76 29.96 31.64
N GLN A 517 20.93 30.61 32.46
CA GLN A 517 21.40 31.11 33.78
C GLN A 517 21.77 29.95 34.70
N VAL A 518 20.95 28.89 34.69
CA VAL A 518 21.26 27.61 35.33
C VAL A 518 21.47 26.59 34.22
N SER A 519 22.68 26.09 34.07
CA SER A 519 23.00 25.12 33.01
C SER A 519 22.90 23.69 33.53
N SER A 520 22.29 22.82 32.73
CA SER A 520 22.20 21.38 32.99
C SER A 520 22.54 20.57 31.75
N THR A 521 23.28 19.47 31.94
CA THR A 521 23.48 18.45 30.90
C THR A 521 22.47 17.33 31.07
N TYR A 522 22.08 16.68 30.00
CA TYR A 522 21.12 15.58 30.08
C TYR A 522 21.43 14.45 29.12
N VAL A 523 20.98 13.26 29.51
CA VAL A 523 20.84 12.09 28.62
C VAL A 523 19.38 11.70 28.61
N LYS A 524 18.77 11.75 27.44
CA LYS A 524 17.37 11.39 27.20
C LYS A 524 17.31 10.17 26.30
N SER A 525 16.65 9.11 26.76
CA SER A 525 16.50 7.88 25.99
C SER A 525 15.07 7.37 26.05
N GLU A 526 14.63 6.73 24.98
CA GLU A 526 13.32 6.10 24.89
C GLU A 526 13.46 4.74 24.19
N LEU A 527 12.93 3.69 24.79
CA LEU A 527 12.78 2.41 24.15
C LEU A 527 11.30 2.22 23.81
N SER A 528 10.99 2.04 22.54
CA SER A 528 9.63 1.77 22.11
C SER A 528 9.57 0.52 21.24
N GLY A 529 8.49 -0.26 21.37
CA GLY A 529 8.28 -1.45 20.59
C GLY A 529 6.80 -1.71 20.36
N ALA A 530 6.49 -2.35 19.24
CA ALA A 530 5.16 -2.84 18.95
C ALA A 530 5.25 -4.22 18.30
N TRP A 531 4.29 -5.07 18.64
CA TRP A 531 4.17 -6.41 18.08
C TRP A 531 2.73 -6.68 17.67
N ARG A 532 2.54 -7.40 16.55
CA ARG A 532 1.23 -7.75 16.00
C ARG A 532 1.19 -9.20 15.58
N ARG A 533 0.06 -9.84 15.86
CA ARG A 533 -0.18 -11.23 15.49
C ARG A 533 -1.62 -11.39 14.98
N PRO A 534 -1.82 -11.94 13.79
CA PRO A 534 -3.16 -12.28 13.32
C PRO A 534 -3.74 -13.45 14.15
N LEU A 535 -5.04 -13.38 14.41
CA LEU A 535 -5.86 -14.43 15.01
C LEU A 535 -6.90 -14.87 13.97
N GLY A 536 -6.49 -15.77 13.06
CA GLY A 536 -7.28 -16.10 11.87
C GLY A 536 -7.32 -14.94 10.87
N GLU A 537 -8.36 -14.89 10.06
CA GLU A 537 -8.48 -13.91 8.96
C GLU A 537 -9.12 -12.57 9.38
N GLU A 538 -9.92 -12.57 10.44
CA GLU A 538 -10.76 -11.43 10.82
C GLU A 538 -10.28 -10.66 12.04
N ALA A 539 -9.36 -11.23 12.83
CA ALA A 539 -8.92 -10.62 14.07
C ALA A 539 -7.39 -10.56 14.18
N GLN A 540 -6.89 -9.65 15.00
CA GLN A 540 -5.48 -9.56 15.36
C GLN A 540 -5.31 -9.05 16.79
N LEU A 541 -4.21 -9.47 17.43
CA LEU A 541 -3.70 -8.86 18.65
C LEU A 541 -2.59 -7.85 18.30
N ALA A 542 -2.58 -6.74 19.01
CA ALA A 542 -1.51 -5.77 18.94
C ALA A 542 -1.06 -5.40 20.37
N PHE A 543 0.24 -5.39 20.58
CA PHE A 543 0.86 -4.94 21.82
C PHE A 543 1.85 -3.83 21.49
N GLY A 544 1.85 -2.80 22.32
CA GLY A 544 2.80 -1.70 22.27
C GLY A 544 3.37 -1.45 23.65
N ALA A 545 4.65 -1.13 23.74
CA ALA A 545 5.27 -0.69 24.97
C ALA A 545 6.27 0.43 24.70
N ARG A 546 6.36 1.39 25.62
CA ARG A 546 7.34 2.47 25.58
C ARG A 546 7.83 2.75 27.00
N ALA A 547 9.12 3.03 27.13
CA ALA A 547 9.71 3.49 28.37
C ALA A 547 10.74 4.58 28.05
N GLY A 548 10.76 5.63 28.81
CA GLY A 548 11.70 6.75 28.63
C GLY A 548 12.36 7.14 29.94
N LEU A 549 13.63 7.49 29.83
CA LEU A 549 14.46 7.99 30.93
C LEU A 549 15.16 9.28 30.50
N LEU A 550 15.10 10.27 31.34
CA LEU A 550 15.76 11.56 31.22
C LEU A 550 16.59 11.80 32.46
N MET A 551 17.88 11.60 32.36
CA MET A 551 18.85 11.83 33.45
C MET A 551 19.52 13.17 33.22
N ALA A 552 19.38 14.10 34.16
CA ALA A 552 19.96 15.42 34.07
C ALA A 552 20.87 15.73 35.26
N SER A 553 21.87 16.59 35.04
CA SER A 553 22.66 17.17 36.11
C SER A 553 21.89 18.30 36.80
N GLY A 554 22.03 18.48 38.10
CA GLY A 554 21.31 19.49 38.87
C GLY A 554 20.05 18.97 39.56
N ALA A 555 19.25 19.89 40.12
CA ALA A 555 17.99 19.54 40.76
C ALA A 555 16.87 19.28 39.69
N ALA A 556 15.89 18.46 40.04
CA ALA A 556 14.79 18.09 39.11
C ALA A 556 13.99 19.30 38.59
N ASN A 557 14.00 20.42 39.30
CA ASN A 557 13.36 21.65 38.88
C ASN A 557 14.23 22.56 38.01
N ASP A 558 15.52 22.29 37.86
CA ASP A 558 16.42 23.08 37.01
C ASP A 558 16.25 22.74 35.53
N LEU A 559 15.85 21.49 35.26
CA LEU A 559 15.65 21.02 33.91
C LEU A 559 14.44 21.72 33.23
N PRO A 560 14.65 22.32 32.05
CA PRO A 560 13.56 22.95 31.30
C PRO A 560 12.34 22.05 31.11
N ILE A 561 11.14 22.60 31.25
CA ILE A 561 9.88 21.86 31.18
C ILE A 561 9.66 21.22 29.80
N ASP A 562 10.10 21.85 28.73
CA ASP A 562 9.93 21.35 27.36
C ASP A 562 10.83 20.17 27.02
N LEU A 563 11.89 19.89 27.81
CA LEU A 563 12.71 18.68 27.70
C LEU A 563 12.08 17.47 28.40
N ARG A 564 11.16 17.68 29.36
CA ARG A 564 10.56 16.59 30.14
C ARG A 564 9.59 15.76 29.33
N TYR A 565 9.29 14.55 29.81
CA TYR A 565 8.25 13.71 29.24
C TYR A 565 6.87 14.12 29.72
N PHE A 566 5.87 13.98 28.82
CA PHE A 566 4.46 14.16 29.12
C PHE A 566 3.70 12.96 28.59
N LEU A 567 2.69 12.49 29.31
CA LEU A 567 1.83 11.38 28.93
C LEU A 567 0.36 11.83 28.88
N GLY A 568 -0.48 10.98 28.31
CA GLY A 568 -1.90 11.22 27.99
C GLY A 568 -2.12 11.13 26.49
N GLY A 569 -3.38 11.12 26.10
CA GLY A 569 -3.79 11.09 24.71
C GLY A 569 -3.72 9.72 24.03
N PRO A 570 -4.05 9.66 22.73
CA PRO A 570 -4.29 8.42 21.98
C PRO A 570 -3.05 7.55 21.79
N ARG A 571 -1.85 8.07 22.08
CA ARG A 571 -0.59 7.34 21.98
C ARG A 571 -0.04 6.86 23.33
N SER A 572 -0.77 7.06 24.41
CA SER A 572 -0.32 6.77 25.77
C SER A 572 -1.45 6.05 26.54
N VAL A 573 -1.96 6.60 27.63
CA VAL A 573 -3.13 6.12 28.36
C VAL A 573 -4.34 6.95 27.92
N ARG A 574 -5.23 6.33 27.15
CA ARG A 574 -6.30 7.03 26.38
C ARG A 574 -7.38 7.70 27.22
N SER A 575 -7.48 7.37 28.51
CA SER A 575 -8.41 8.05 29.44
C SER A 575 -7.99 9.47 29.82
N TYR A 576 -6.76 9.86 29.55
CA TYR A 576 -6.24 11.18 29.80
C TYR A 576 -6.21 12.01 28.51
N ALA A 577 -6.49 13.31 28.61
CA ALA A 577 -6.22 14.23 27.51
C ALA A 577 -4.73 14.29 27.20
N GLU A 578 -4.36 14.76 26.01
CA GLU A 578 -2.95 14.86 25.58
C GLU A 578 -2.15 15.69 26.57
N ARG A 579 -1.02 15.14 27.04
CA ARG A 579 -0.08 15.74 28.00
C ARG A 579 -0.59 15.88 29.45
N GLU A 580 -1.80 15.44 29.80
CA GLU A 580 -2.41 15.69 31.12
C GLU A 580 -2.18 14.60 32.16
N MET A 581 -1.56 13.47 31.82
CA MET A 581 -1.28 12.39 32.75
C MET A 581 0.04 12.65 33.50
N GLY A 582 0.04 12.42 34.83
CA GLY A 582 1.23 12.45 35.68
C GLY A 582 1.29 13.61 36.67
N PRO A 583 2.49 14.03 37.11
CA PRO A 583 2.68 15.05 38.13
C PRO A 583 2.09 16.40 37.74
N ARG A 584 1.43 17.06 38.71
CA ARG A 584 0.77 18.37 38.51
C ARG A 584 1.33 19.43 39.48
N SER A 585 1.28 20.68 39.04
CA SER A 585 1.51 21.84 39.90
C SER A 585 0.38 22.02 40.94
N ARG A 586 0.57 22.90 41.89
CA ARG A 586 -0.52 23.29 42.81
C ARG A 586 -1.71 23.98 42.11
N THR A 587 -1.47 24.57 40.95
CA THR A 587 -2.49 25.17 40.08
C THR A 587 -3.18 24.16 39.17
N GLY A 588 -2.87 22.88 39.27
CA GLY A 588 -3.49 21.78 38.53
C GLY A 588 -2.88 21.47 37.15
N TYR A 589 -1.97 22.29 36.66
CA TYR A 589 -1.31 22.08 35.36
C TYR A 589 -0.25 20.97 35.40
N PRO A 590 -0.11 20.16 34.33
CA PRO A 590 0.89 19.11 34.23
C PRO A 590 2.30 19.69 34.15
N VAL A 591 3.23 19.16 34.92
CA VAL A 591 4.62 19.64 34.99
C VAL A 591 5.62 18.67 34.34
N GLY A 592 5.11 17.59 33.75
CA GLY A 592 5.95 16.56 33.14
C GLY A 592 6.80 15.76 34.14
N GLY A 593 7.62 14.87 33.61
CA GLY A 593 8.49 13.99 34.39
C GLY A 593 9.74 13.57 33.65
N GLU A 594 10.65 12.93 34.39
CA GLU A 594 11.95 12.48 33.85
C GLU A 594 11.93 11.00 33.47
N GLY A 595 10.95 10.23 33.93
CA GLY A 595 10.89 8.83 33.62
C GLY A 595 9.47 8.30 33.50
N TYR A 596 9.24 7.42 32.53
CA TYR A 596 7.93 6.87 32.29
C TYR A 596 7.97 5.47 31.71
N TRP A 597 6.85 4.78 31.80
CA TRP A 597 6.55 3.61 31.00
C TRP A 597 5.08 3.61 30.60
N VAL A 598 4.76 3.01 29.45
CA VAL A 598 3.40 2.81 28.91
C VAL A 598 3.34 1.46 28.24
N ALA A 599 2.28 0.72 28.48
CA ALA A 599 1.95 -0.53 27.79
C ALA A 599 0.53 -0.46 27.26
N ASN A 600 0.33 -0.93 26.04
CA ASN A 600 -0.95 -0.95 25.36
C ASN A 600 -1.22 -2.35 24.82
N ALA A 601 -2.43 -2.87 24.98
CA ALA A 601 -2.90 -4.10 24.40
C ALA A 601 -4.20 -3.84 23.64
N GLU A 602 -4.30 -4.34 22.41
CA GLU A 602 -5.48 -4.17 21.56
C GLU A 602 -5.90 -5.51 20.96
N TYR A 603 -7.20 -5.80 21.04
CA TYR A 603 -7.86 -6.82 20.23
C TYR A 603 -8.62 -6.11 19.12
N ILE A 604 -8.29 -6.39 17.87
CA ILE A 604 -8.83 -5.70 16.69
C ILE A 604 -9.57 -6.75 15.86
N ARG A 605 -10.85 -6.51 15.55
CA ARG A 605 -11.69 -7.40 14.74
C ARG A 605 -12.29 -6.66 13.56
N SER A 606 -12.19 -7.23 12.37
CA SER A 606 -12.86 -6.73 11.16
C SER A 606 -14.37 -6.91 11.28
N ILE A 607 -15.14 -5.87 10.94
CA ILE A 607 -16.61 -5.89 10.95
C ILE A 607 -17.13 -5.91 9.51
N ALA A 608 -16.76 -4.90 8.72
CA ALA A 608 -17.18 -4.77 7.34
C ALA A 608 -16.20 -3.88 6.55
N GLY A 609 -15.69 -4.38 5.42
CA GLY A 609 -14.75 -3.63 4.59
C GLY A 609 -13.56 -3.09 5.38
N PRO A 610 -13.27 -1.77 5.34
CA PRO A 610 -12.15 -1.16 6.06
C PRO A 610 -12.43 -0.96 7.57
N MET A 611 -13.65 -1.19 8.03
CA MET A 611 -14.09 -0.91 9.41
C MET A 611 -13.74 -2.04 10.37
N LYS A 612 -13.12 -1.70 11.49
CA LYS A 612 -12.71 -2.62 12.55
C LYS A 612 -13.20 -2.15 13.92
N LEU A 613 -13.57 -3.08 14.77
CA LEU A 613 -13.81 -2.86 16.21
C LEU A 613 -12.51 -3.12 16.95
N VAL A 614 -12.20 -2.26 17.91
CA VAL A 614 -11.01 -2.36 18.75
C VAL A 614 -11.42 -2.35 20.21
N GLY A 615 -11.07 -3.42 20.94
CA GLY A 615 -11.06 -3.40 22.40
C GLY A 615 -9.63 -3.15 22.87
N PHE A 616 -9.44 -2.27 23.84
CA PHE A 616 -8.10 -1.92 24.30
C PHE A 616 -7.97 -1.84 25.82
N VAL A 617 -6.75 -2.06 26.28
CA VAL A 617 -6.30 -1.76 27.65
C VAL A 617 -4.98 -1.04 27.57
N ASP A 618 -4.87 0.09 28.25
CA ASP A 618 -3.67 0.89 28.38
C ASP A 618 -3.26 0.95 29.85
N ALA A 619 -1.97 0.89 30.12
CA ALA A 619 -1.41 1.12 31.45
C ALA A 619 -0.15 1.95 31.33
N GLY A 620 0.10 2.82 32.29
CA GLY A 620 1.32 3.63 32.29
C GLY A 620 1.51 4.44 33.56
N SER A 621 2.70 4.97 33.70
CA SER A 621 3.08 5.83 34.83
C SER A 621 4.12 6.83 34.38
N LEU A 622 4.02 8.07 34.86
CA LEU A 622 4.99 9.15 34.68
C LEU A 622 5.51 9.58 36.03
N SER A 623 6.80 9.46 36.25
CA SER A 623 7.48 9.82 37.49
C SER A 623 8.16 11.17 37.37
N ARG A 624 8.11 11.97 38.45
CA ARG A 624 8.77 13.28 38.50
C ARG A 624 10.26 13.19 38.26
N THR A 625 10.92 12.18 38.84
CA THR A 625 12.36 11.91 38.73
C THR A 625 12.59 10.53 38.13
N TRP A 626 13.69 10.37 37.41
CA TRP A 626 14.03 9.15 36.67
C TRP A 626 14.26 7.93 37.58
N ASP A 627 14.76 8.13 38.82
CA ASP A 627 15.03 7.07 39.83
C ASP A 627 13.76 6.45 40.41
N LYS A 628 12.59 7.07 40.21
CA LYS A 628 11.28 6.61 40.69
C LYS A 628 10.41 5.96 39.62
N VAL A 629 10.97 5.63 38.47
CA VAL A 629 10.22 4.95 37.42
C VAL A 629 9.71 3.59 37.91
N GLY A 630 8.41 3.33 37.76
CA GLY A 630 7.78 2.08 38.19
C GLY A 630 7.43 2.01 39.70
N SER A 631 7.81 3.02 40.50
CA SER A 631 7.47 3.05 41.93
C SER A 631 6.06 3.57 42.21
N ALA A 632 5.46 4.34 41.28
CA ALA A 632 4.11 4.85 41.38
C ALA A 632 3.08 3.84 40.86
N THR A 633 1.87 3.82 41.44
CA THR A 633 0.75 3.05 40.93
C THR A 633 0.46 3.44 39.49
N PRO A 634 0.36 2.48 38.54
CA PRO A 634 0.06 2.81 37.16
C PRO A 634 -1.38 3.29 37.01
N ASP A 635 -1.58 4.26 36.14
CA ASP A 635 -2.89 4.61 35.63
C ASP A 635 -3.30 3.60 34.55
N VAL A 636 -4.55 3.15 34.61
CA VAL A 636 -5.09 2.14 33.69
C VAL A 636 -6.32 2.67 32.98
N ALA A 637 -6.41 2.43 31.71
CA ALA A 637 -7.59 2.72 30.88
C ALA A 637 -8.02 1.48 30.12
N ALA A 638 -9.32 1.29 29.95
CA ALA A 638 -9.87 0.27 29.07
C ALA A 638 -11.03 0.85 28.27
N GLY A 639 -11.23 0.40 27.06
CA GLY A 639 -12.30 0.94 26.23
C GLY A 639 -12.50 0.18 24.92
N LEU A 640 -13.48 0.68 24.17
CA LEU A 640 -13.81 0.21 22.82
C LEU A 640 -13.65 1.39 21.85
N GLY A 641 -13.25 1.11 20.63
CA GLY A 641 -13.11 2.11 19.59
C GLY A 641 -13.41 1.53 18.21
N LEU A 642 -13.63 2.41 17.26
CA LEU A 642 -13.75 2.08 15.85
C LEU A 642 -12.46 2.51 15.13
N ARG A 643 -12.05 1.69 14.17
CA ARG A 643 -10.90 1.97 13.34
C ARG A 643 -11.26 1.76 11.88
N PHE A 644 -10.86 2.70 11.03
CA PHE A 644 -11.02 2.61 9.58
C PHE A 644 -9.63 2.55 8.95
N ASP A 645 -9.31 1.43 8.31
CA ASP A 645 -8.03 1.26 7.61
C ASP A 645 -8.16 1.85 6.21
N LEU A 646 -7.55 3.02 5.99
CA LEU A 646 -7.48 3.70 4.70
C LEU A 646 -6.10 3.49 4.06
N PRO A 647 -5.96 3.59 2.73
CA PRO A 647 -4.64 3.45 2.07
C PRO A 647 -3.58 4.43 2.57
N VAL A 648 -4.00 5.58 3.07
CA VAL A 648 -3.13 6.63 3.62
C VAL A 648 -2.81 6.46 5.12
N GLY A 649 -3.45 5.47 5.78
CA GLY A 649 -3.28 5.19 7.20
C GLY A 649 -4.62 5.01 7.94
N PRO A 650 -4.60 4.50 9.18
CA PRO A 650 -5.81 4.23 9.94
C PRO A 650 -6.37 5.50 10.58
N VAL A 651 -7.68 5.69 10.47
CA VAL A 651 -8.46 6.65 11.27
C VAL A 651 -9.02 5.92 12.49
N ARG A 652 -8.93 6.51 13.68
CA ARG A 652 -9.38 5.94 14.96
C ARG A 652 -10.40 6.90 15.60
N LEU A 653 -11.49 6.32 16.08
CA LEU A 653 -12.58 6.99 16.79
C LEU A 653 -12.83 6.32 18.14
#